data_1dc3ee0474f89c32b51f83eb7abc30b9
#
_entry.id   1dc3ee0474f89c32b51f83eb7abc30b9
#
_cell.length_a   1.000
_cell.length_b   1.000
_cell.length_c   1.000
_cell.angle_alpha   90.00
_cell.angle_beta   90.00
_cell.angle_gamma   90.00
#
_symmetry.space_group_name_H-M   'P 1'
#
loop_
_entity.id
_entity.type
_entity.pdbx_description
1 polymer ?
#
loop_
_entity_poly.entity_id
_entity_poly.type
_entity_poly.pdbx_seq_one_letter_code
_entity_poly.pdbx_strand_id
1 'polypeptide(L)'
;MGLVIMLAYDEIRARLIAFTVLGMMLVPALAAAATTVSNPSSDPTYSEQIGDWWEATPMDKDGDYIHDAIWIAAQNNHYQYLDENGRISVIVDFDHTPSEYDQKMLENELDFQTQFRYWLIDSIAGTVELDRIYDLVQLPGVVFIELDGRLEVQMEDVVPAHGVDLVWQDTGYTGAGVTMAIIDTGIDGNHTALDDLDDDNSTDDPKVIAFYDAINNPQATNGSEIFPYDDNGHGTHCAGITAGTGAPSYQHVGVAPHANLVGVKVLSGSGSGSYAQVMAGMEWTIEKRHEFNIRAASMSLGGPAVSEWTTSEQESVNRMANEMMRAGVAIFIAAGNSAFSAQIGTPGSAEDAITVGALDKDTAIAIYSSQGPTEEGRIKPNIAFVGSSVNAPDANTGDGYVALSGTSMATPGAAGVAVLMYQANPDLSPFDIRNIMQETSTYRQCHYMLANEPCAEDLIPKNRQNNVYGHGHVNAQPSVEEAANYVYELSMSLNVTLGSEYGVDNRVHIGQGESIVFNLEGGVQRVQWRTWDMRDNWMDLSEFTIGDQQFQVTHDLLVDRLRFLPNNTVEGDQVILVRAISGDQASTNLAIGIHIMGEEKIVQSDSENSLMGVVVGILALIVLVLLSALIFAGIQLRERGFFGKDDEYYRNEDMDEEIFPESEYNQSESG
;
A
#
# COMPACT_ATOMS: atom_id res chain seq x y z
N MET A 1 66.81 8.04 -16.25
CA MET A 1 65.37 7.94 -15.90
C MET A 1 64.41 8.45 -17.01
N GLY A 2 64.79 9.47 -17.78
CA GLY A 2 63.96 9.99 -18.88
C GLY A 2 63.85 9.06 -20.10
N LEU A 3 64.87 8.26 -20.41
CA LEU A 3 64.88 7.39 -21.60
C LEU A 3 64.02 6.12 -21.44
N VAL A 4 63.83 5.62 -20.23
CA VAL A 4 62.99 4.44 -19.93
C VAL A 4 61.51 4.80 -19.97
N ILE A 5 61.17 6.04 -19.62
CA ILE A 5 59.77 6.54 -19.67
C ILE A 5 59.34 6.80 -21.10
N MET A 6 60.24 7.27 -21.99
CA MET A 6 59.94 7.47 -23.41
C MET A 6 59.71 6.15 -24.16
N LEU A 7 60.49 5.12 -23.87
CA LEU A 7 60.35 3.80 -24.51
C LEU A 7 59.05 3.10 -24.08
N ALA A 8 58.61 3.27 -22.83
CA ALA A 8 57.33 2.74 -22.34
C ALA A 8 56.12 3.47 -22.97
N TYR A 9 56.27 4.76 -23.26
CA TYR A 9 55.20 5.57 -23.84
C TYR A 9 54.93 5.20 -25.32
N ASP A 10 56.02 4.92 -26.06
CA ASP A 10 55.94 4.51 -27.46
C ASP A 10 55.35 3.08 -27.63
N GLU A 11 55.67 2.19 -26.70
CA GLU A 11 55.11 0.82 -26.72
C GLU A 11 53.61 0.79 -26.38
N ILE A 12 53.17 1.62 -25.44
CA ILE A 12 51.73 1.80 -25.11
C ILE A 12 50.99 2.43 -26.27
N ARG A 13 51.57 3.42 -26.94
CA ARG A 13 50.98 4.08 -28.10
C ARG A 13 50.87 3.15 -29.31
N ALA A 14 51.86 2.31 -29.52
CA ALA A 14 51.83 1.30 -30.57
C ALA A 14 50.75 0.24 -30.29
N ARG A 15 50.54 -0.20 -29.07
CA ARG A 15 49.49 -1.15 -28.68
C ARG A 15 48.11 -0.53 -28.75
N LEU A 16 47.94 0.75 -28.40
CA LEU A 16 46.67 1.46 -28.58
C LEU A 16 46.28 1.62 -30.07
N ILE A 17 47.27 1.96 -30.93
CA ILE A 17 47.01 2.09 -32.35
C ILE A 17 46.69 0.71 -32.98
N ALA A 18 47.34 -0.37 -32.55
CA ALA A 18 47.05 -1.72 -33.01
C ALA A 18 45.63 -2.16 -32.57
N PHE A 19 45.21 -1.83 -31.36
CA PHE A 19 43.83 -2.11 -30.89
C PHE A 19 42.79 -1.28 -31.64
N THR A 20 43.06 -0.03 -31.96
CA THR A 20 42.15 0.84 -32.73
C THR A 20 42.03 0.39 -34.19
N VAL A 21 43.11 -0.02 -34.79
CA VAL A 21 43.11 -0.56 -36.17
C VAL A 21 42.44 -1.93 -36.24
N LEU A 22 42.64 -2.79 -35.21
CA LEU A 22 41.94 -4.08 -35.12
C LEU A 22 40.43 -3.89 -34.87
N GLY A 23 40.06 -2.91 -34.06
CA GLY A 23 38.65 -2.54 -33.85
C GLY A 23 38.00 -1.97 -35.10
N MET A 24 38.72 -1.17 -35.88
CA MET A 24 38.21 -0.65 -37.17
C MET A 24 38.13 -1.69 -38.29
N MET A 25 38.91 -2.77 -38.23
CA MET A 25 38.80 -3.87 -39.17
C MET A 25 37.70 -4.90 -38.84
N LEU A 26 37.28 -4.98 -37.56
CA LEU A 26 36.18 -5.85 -37.13
C LEU A 26 34.78 -5.25 -37.38
N VAL A 27 34.66 -3.92 -37.36
CA VAL A 27 33.38 -3.24 -37.60
C VAL A 27 32.81 -3.47 -39.02
N PRO A 28 33.61 -3.48 -40.10
CA PRO A 28 33.06 -3.83 -41.42
C PRO A 28 32.67 -5.29 -41.57
N ALA A 29 33.33 -6.22 -40.87
CA ALA A 29 33.01 -7.65 -40.96
C ALA A 29 31.70 -7.99 -40.22
N LEU A 30 31.38 -7.30 -39.09
CA LEU A 30 30.09 -7.41 -38.46
C LEU A 30 28.98 -6.67 -39.23
N ALA A 31 29.31 -5.53 -39.87
CA ALA A 31 28.35 -4.81 -40.70
C ALA A 31 28.03 -5.56 -42.03
N ALA A 32 28.98 -6.34 -42.53
CA ALA A 32 28.77 -7.15 -43.71
C ALA A 32 27.98 -8.46 -43.44
N ALA A 33 27.96 -8.91 -42.20
CA ALA A 33 27.10 -10.04 -41.79
C ALA A 33 25.63 -9.62 -41.49
N ALA A 34 25.37 -8.32 -41.34
CA ALA A 34 24.05 -7.78 -41.08
C ALA A 34 23.30 -7.24 -42.32
N THR A 35 23.86 -7.36 -43.52
CA THR A 35 23.26 -6.83 -44.75
C THR A 35 23.23 -7.84 -45.88
N THR A 36 22.58 -8.96 -45.68
CA THR A 36 21.94 -9.69 -46.76
C THR A 36 20.44 -9.69 -46.56
N VAL A 37 19.85 -8.49 -46.55
CA VAL A 37 18.41 -8.37 -46.83
C VAL A 37 18.33 -8.49 -48.38
N SER A 38 17.98 -9.64 -48.90
CA SER A 38 17.57 -9.81 -50.27
C SER A 38 16.31 -8.96 -50.47
N ASN A 39 16.35 -8.05 -51.44
CA ASN A 39 15.14 -7.36 -51.90
C ASN A 39 14.16 -8.41 -52.42
N PRO A 40 12.97 -8.56 -51.85
CA PRO A 40 11.97 -9.46 -52.40
C PRO A 40 11.42 -8.88 -53.69
N SER A 41 11.46 -9.66 -54.77
CA SER A 41 10.99 -9.26 -56.10
C SER A 41 9.55 -9.69 -56.44
N SER A 42 8.77 -10.06 -55.45
CA SER A 42 7.33 -10.36 -55.55
C SER A 42 6.71 -10.11 -54.17
N ASP A 43 5.46 -9.66 -54.08
CA ASP A 43 4.74 -9.54 -52.81
C ASP A 43 4.72 -10.91 -52.12
N PRO A 44 5.54 -11.14 -51.08
CA PRO A 44 5.50 -12.40 -50.34
C PRO A 44 4.20 -12.48 -49.55
N THR A 45 3.69 -13.67 -49.34
CA THR A 45 2.63 -13.92 -48.39
C THR A 45 3.06 -13.48 -46.99
N TYR A 46 2.13 -13.22 -46.10
CA TYR A 46 2.44 -12.75 -44.74
C TYR A 46 3.39 -13.72 -44.01
N SER A 47 3.18 -15.03 -44.16
CA SER A 47 4.03 -16.07 -43.59
C SER A 47 5.47 -16.08 -44.17
N GLU A 48 5.65 -15.74 -45.47
CA GLU A 48 6.98 -15.59 -46.05
C GLU A 48 7.72 -14.33 -45.60
N GLN A 49 7.02 -13.34 -45.07
CA GLN A 49 7.61 -12.11 -44.50
C GLN A 49 8.11 -12.30 -43.08
N ILE A 50 7.42 -13.12 -42.28
CA ILE A 50 7.70 -13.29 -40.85
C ILE A 50 8.60 -14.51 -40.59
N GLY A 51 8.60 -15.50 -41.52
CA GLY A 51 9.32 -16.78 -41.38
C GLY A 51 8.68 -17.63 -40.26
N ASP A 52 9.45 -18.56 -39.74
CA ASP A 52 8.99 -19.46 -38.67
C ASP A 52 9.02 -18.73 -37.31
N TRP A 53 8.18 -17.70 -37.14
CA TRP A 53 8.14 -16.80 -36.01
C TRP A 53 7.89 -17.53 -34.67
N TRP A 54 7.21 -18.65 -34.72
CA TRP A 54 6.89 -19.49 -33.56
C TRP A 54 8.09 -20.27 -32.99
N GLU A 55 9.21 -20.41 -33.73
CA GLU A 55 10.39 -21.13 -33.25
C GLU A 55 11.12 -20.41 -32.09
N ALA A 56 10.93 -19.12 -31.92
CA ALA A 56 11.57 -18.33 -30.86
C ALA A 56 10.75 -17.08 -30.53
N THR A 57 9.48 -17.25 -30.20
CA THR A 57 8.60 -16.16 -29.79
C THR A 57 8.71 -15.86 -28.29
N PRO A 58 8.64 -14.59 -27.87
CA PRO A 58 8.51 -14.22 -26.44
C PRO A 58 7.25 -14.76 -25.76
N MET A 59 6.24 -15.16 -26.52
CA MET A 59 5.00 -15.74 -26.01
C MET A 59 5.16 -17.16 -25.46
N ASP A 60 6.24 -17.85 -25.83
CA ASP A 60 6.57 -19.20 -25.41
C ASP A 60 8.00 -19.24 -24.84
N LYS A 61 8.13 -19.26 -23.52
CA LYS A 61 9.43 -19.22 -22.83
C LYS A 61 9.99 -20.61 -22.55
N ASP A 62 9.14 -21.62 -22.49
CA ASP A 62 9.55 -23.00 -22.19
C ASP A 62 9.69 -23.87 -23.44
N GLY A 63 9.27 -23.39 -24.60
CA GLY A 63 9.47 -24.02 -25.92
C GLY A 63 8.53 -25.19 -26.18
N ASP A 64 7.33 -25.16 -25.58
CA ASP A 64 6.30 -26.18 -25.80
C ASP A 64 5.32 -25.87 -26.93
N TYR A 65 5.50 -24.73 -27.63
CA TYR A 65 4.67 -24.21 -28.72
C TYR A 65 3.26 -23.83 -28.30
N ILE A 66 3.11 -23.52 -26.99
CA ILE A 66 1.87 -23.01 -26.42
C ILE A 66 2.16 -21.68 -25.74
N HIS A 67 1.33 -20.68 -25.99
CA HIS A 67 1.45 -19.37 -25.35
C HIS A 67 1.37 -19.49 -23.81
N ASP A 68 2.42 -19.07 -23.10
CA ASP A 68 2.50 -19.12 -21.63
C ASP A 68 1.27 -18.51 -20.94
N ALA A 69 0.66 -17.48 -21.56
CA ALA A 69 -0.51 -16.80 -21.02
C ALA A 69 -1.74 -17.71 -20.86
N ILE A 70 -1.83 -18.81 -21.61
CA ILE A 70 -2.89 -19.82 -21.46
C ILE A 70 -2.85 -20.43 -20.06
N TRP A 71 -1.66 -20.77 -19.59
CA TRP A 71 -1.46 -21.37 -18.26
C TRP A 71 -1.67 -20.39 -17.13
N ILE A 72 -1.28 -19.12 -17.34
CA ILE A 72 -1.50 -18.02 -16.41
C ILE A 72 -3.02 -17.78 -16.26
N ALA A 73 -3.75 -17.71 -17.36
CA ALA A 73 -5.20 -17.56 -17.38
C ALA A 73 -5.90 -18.72 -16.66
N ALA A 74 -5.43 -19.95 -16.89
CA ALA A 74 -5.97 -21.14 -16.24
C ALA A 74 -5.71 -21.20 -14.74
N GLN A 75 -4.49 -20.86 -14.30
CA GLN A 75 -4.11 -20.88 -12.87
C GLN A 75 -4.87 -19.84 -12.04
N ASN A 76 -5.17 -18.70 -12.64
CA ASN A 76 -5.85 -17.60 -11.96
C ASN A 76 -7.39 -17.72 -12.05
N ASN A 77 -7.90 -18.81 -12.62
CA ASN A 77 -9.33 -19.01 -12.88
C ASN A 77 -9.98 -17.79 -13.58
N HIS A 78 -9.27 -17.26 -14.58
CA HIS A 78 -9.68 -16.04 -15.27
C HIS A 78 -10.95 -16.32 -16.09
N TYR A 79 -12.12 -16.05 -15.50
CA TYR A 79 -13.44 -16.16 -16.11
C TYR A 79 -13.58 -15.44 -17.46
N GLN A 80 -12.69 -14.51 -17.75
CA GLN A 80 -12.63 -13.83 -19.06
C GLN A 80 -12.17 -14.74 -20.19
N TYR A 81 -11.38 -15.76 -19.89
CA TYR A 81 -10.80 -16.67 -20.87
C TYR A 81 -11.34 -18.10 -20.78
N LEU A 82 -11.87 -18.47 -19.64
CA LEU A 82 -12.53 -19.75 -19.40
C LEU A 82 -14.04 -19.57 -19.39
N ASP A 83 -14.76 -20.36 -20.18
CA ASP A 83 -16.21 -20.38 -20.12
C ASP A 83 -16.72 -21.21 -18.92
N GLU A 84 -18.01 -21.16 -18.66
CA GLU A 84 -18.70 -21.91 -17.58
C GLU A 84 -18.47 -23.44 -17.64
N ASN A 85 -17.96 -23.97 -18.74
CA ASN A 85 -17.65 -25.38 -18.95
C ASN A 85 -16.15 -25.68 -18.85
N GLY A 86 -15.31 -24.68 -18.47
CA GLY A 86 -13.86 -24.82 -18.40
C GLY A 86 -13.16 -24.87 -19.74
N ARG A 87 -13.79 -24.34 -20.81
CA ARG A 87 -13.18 -24.23 -22.14
C ARG A 87 -12.46 -22.92 -22.28
N ILE A 88 -11.30 -22.94 -22.91
CA ILE A 88 -10.46 -21.75 -23.17
C ILE A 88 -10.54 -21.35 -24.64
N SER A 89 -10.59 -20.04 -24.91
CA SER A 89 -10.51 -19.48 -26.25
C SER A 89 -9.05 -19.43 -26.71
N VAL A 90 -8.80 -20.00 -27.89
CA VAL A 90 -7.45 -20.05 -28.48
C VAL A 90 -7.47 -19.79 -29.97
N ILE A 91 -6.31 -19.35 -30.50
CA ILE A 91 -6.01 -19.31 -31.93
C ILE A 91 -5.00 -20.41 -32.20
N VAL A 92 -5.35 -21.31 -33.10
CA VAL A 92 -4.51 -22.43 -33.54
C VAL A 92 -3.84 -22.05 -34.85
N ASP A 93 -2.53 -21.93 -34.83
CA ASP A 93 -1.72 -21.56 -36.00
C ASP A 93 -1.20 -22.80 -36.71
N PHE A 94 -1.20 -22.74 -38.05
CA PHE A 94 -0.81 -23.82 -38.94
C PHE A 94 0.40 -23.44 -39.79
N ASP A 95 1.17 -24.43 -40.25
CA ASP A 95 2.26 -24.29 -41.24
C ASP A 95 1.76 -24.10 -42.69
N HIS A 96 0.45 -24.04 -42.87
CA HIS A 96 -0.23 -23.87 -44.15
C HIS A 96 -1.61 -23.22 -43.93
N THR A 97 -2.18 -22.64 -44.98
CA THR A 97 -3.52 -22.04 -44.91
C THR A 97 -4.55 -23.13 -44.61
N PRO A 98 -5.25 -23.02 -43.44
CA PRO A 98 -6.12 -24.09 -42.98
C PRO A 98 -7.35 -24.26 -43.86
N SER A 99 -7.63 -25.52 -44.22
CA SER A 99 -8.76 -25.95 -45.01
C SER A 99 -9.97 -26.40 -44.16
N GLU A 100 -11.06 -26.77 -44.83
CA GLU A 100 -12.21 -27.41 -44.15
C GLU A 100 -11.82 -28.76 -43.51
N TYR A 101 -10.79 -29.41 -44.02
CA TYR A 101 -10.28 -30.65 -43.45
C TYR A 101 -9.61 -30.40 -42.08
N ASP A 102 -8.81 -29.39 -41.97
CA ASP A 102 -8.11 -29.02 -40.73
C ASP A 102 -9.12 -28.59 -39.64
N GLN A 103 -10.11 -27.79 -40.01
CA GLN A 103 -11.22 -27.44 -39.13
C GLN A 103 -11.94 -28.68 -38.59
N LYS A 104 -12.31 -29.61 -39.48
CA LYS A 104 -12.99 -30.85 -39.06
C LYS A 104 -12.09 -31.78 -38.25
N MET A 105 -10.80 -31.75 -38.47
CA MET A 105 -9.85 -32.47 -37.64
C MET A 105 -9.87 -31.95 -36.19
N LEU A 106 -9.79 -30.63 -36.00
CA LEU A 106 -9.93 -30.01 -34.64
C LEU A 106 -11.26 -30.38 -34.01
N GLU A 107 -12.37 -30.21 -34.73
CA GLU A 107 -13.72 -30.44 -34.21
C GLU A 107 -13.97 -31.93 -33.83
N ASN A 108 -13.52 -32.88 -34.66
CA ASN A 108 -13.82 -34.29 -34.45
C ASN A 108 -12.86 -34.97 -33.42
N GLU A 109 -11.61 -34.52 -33.37
CA GLU A 109 -10.58 -35.16 -32.54
C GLU A 109 -10.53 -34.57 -31.13
N LEU A 110 -10.83 -33.25 -30.99
CA LEU A 110 -10.64 -32.52 -29.76
C LEU A 110 -11.90 -31.82 -29.26
N ASP A 111 -13.05 -32.03 -29.89
CA ASP A 111 -14.30 -31.30 -29.60
C ASP A 111 -14.08 -29.78 -29.67
N PHE A 112 -13.19 -29.33 -30.55
CA PHE A 112 -12.89 -27.92 -30.77
C PHE A 112 -14.13 -27.22 -31.32
N GLN A 113 -14.53 -26.10 -30.72
CA GLN A 113 -15.65 -25.31 -31.18
C GLN A 113 -15.13 -24.15 -32.04
N THR A 114 -15.05 -24.35 -33.36
CA THR A 114 -14.55 -23.34 -34.28
C THR A 114 -15.47 -22.13 -34.31
N GLN A 115 -14.88 -20.94 -34.15
CA GLN A 115 -15.55 -19.64 -34.32
C GLN A 115 -15.21 -19.02 -35.66
N PHE A 116 -13.91 -18.96 -35.99
CA PHE A 116 -13.41 -18.36 -37.23
C PHE A 116 -12.31 -19.20 -37.82
N ARG A 117 -12.28 -19.25 -39.15
CA ARG A 117 -11.15 -19.78 -39.93
C ARG A 117 -10.64 -18.67 -40.83
N TYR A 118 -9.39 -18.31 -40.65
CA TYR A 118 -8.75 -17.21 -41.37
C TYR A 118 -8.04 -17.73 -42.63
N TRP A 119 -7.90 -16.87 -43.63
CA TRP A 119 -7.20 -17.18 -44.85
C TRP A 119 -6.04 -16.20 -45.15
N LEU A 120 -6.01 -15.10 -44.45
CA LEU A 120 -4.94 -14.09 -44.51
C LEU A 120 -3.80 -14.39 -43.53
N ILE A 121 -4.13 -15.02 -42.43
CA ILE A 121 -3.22 -15.65 -41.47
C ILE A 121 -3.58 -17.13 -41.42
N ASP A 122 -2.59 -17.98 -41.26
CA ASP A 122 -2.77 -19.44 -41.35
C ASP A 122 -3.31 -20.01 -40.02
N SER A 123 -4.53 -19.59 -39.61
CA SER A 123 -5.03 -19.84 -38.25
C SER A 123 -6.51 -20.19 -38.23
N ILE A 124 -6.92 -20.89 -37.14
CA ILE A 124 -8.31 -21.18 -36.77
C ILE A 124 -8.53 -20.75 -35.31
N ALA A 125 -9.49 -19.85 -35.07
CA ALA A 125 -9.89 -19.46 -33.71
C ALA A 125 -11.11 -20.24 -33.24
N GLY A 126 -11.15 -20.56 -31.93
CA GLY A 126 -12.26 -21.27 -31.30
C GLY A 126 -11.97 -21.63 -29.84
N THR A 127 -12.82 -22.47 -29.28
CA THR A 127 -12.66 -22.91 -27.88
C THR A 127 -12.40 -24.40 -27.76
N VAL A 128 -11.62 -24.77 -26.77
CA VAL A 128 -11.26 -26.17 -26.44
C VAL A 128 -11.23 -26.36 -24.93
N GLU A 129 -11.47 -27.60 -24.45
CA GLU A 129 -11.26 -27.93 -23.04
C GLU A 129 -9.78 -27.75 -22.68
N LEU A 130 -9.52 -27.10 -21.54
CA LEU A 130 -8.15 -26.74 -21.10
C LEU A 130 -7.21 -27.94 -21.03
N ASP A 131 -7.70 -29.11 -20.62
CA ASP A 131 -6.92 -30.34 -20.54
C ASP A 131 -6.55 -30.95 -21.90
N ARG A 132 -7.11 -30.42 -22.99
CA ARG A 132 -6.85 -30.84 -24.36
C ARG A 132 -5.86 -29.93 -25.11
N ILE A 133 -5.35 -28.87 -24.47
CA ILE A 133 -4.44 -27.92 -25.13
C ILE A 133 -3.18 -28.62 -25.67
N TYR A 134 -2.58 -29.51 -24.89
CA TYR A 134 -1.39 -30.26 -25.36
C TYR A 134 -1.68 -31.20 -26.55
N ASP A 135 -2.92 -31.67 -26.70
CA ASP A 135 -3.32 -32.50 -27.78
C ASP A 135 -3.39 -31.72 -29.14
N LEU A 136 -3.69 -30.38 -29.03
CA LEU A 136 -3.72 -29.51 -30.23
C LEU A 136 -2.37 -29.44 -30.91
N VAL A 137 -1.28 -29.26 -30.19
CA VAL A 137 0.08 -29.17 -30.74
C VAL A 137 0.53 -30.47 -31.38
N GLN A 138 -0.10 -31.61 -31.05
CA GLN A 138 0.21 -32.91 -31.62
C GLN A 138 -0.47 -33.16 -32.99
N LEU A 139 -1.39 -32.30 -33.40
CA LEU A 139 -2.12 -32.44 -34.65
C LEU A 139 -1.25 -32.05 -35.85
N PRO A 140 -1.38 -32.75 -36.98
CA PRO A 140 -0.60 -32.45 -38.18
C PRO A 140 -0.82 -31.02 -38.68
N GLY A 141 0.25 -30.28 -38.91
CA GLY A 141 0.21 -28.93 -39.45
C GLY A 141 0.01 -27.82 -38.40
N VAL A 142 -0.30 -28.15 -37.16
CA VAL A 142 -0.36 -27.19 -36.08
C VAL A 142 1.05 -26.83 -35.63
N VAL A 143 1.37 -25.54 -35.53
CA VAL A 143 2.72 -25.03 -35.22
C VAL A 143 2.74 -24.20 -33.94
N PHE A 144 1.62 -23.56 -33.53
CA PHE A 144 1.55 -22.78 -32.34
C PHE A 144 0.09 -22.67 -31.82
N ILE A 145 -0.07 -22.52 -30.52
CA ILE A 145 -1.36 -22.24 -29.88
C ILE A 145 -1.27 -20.91 -29.16
N GLU A 146 -2.00 -19.94 -29.66
CA GLU A 146 -2.08 -18.60 -29.09
C GLU A 146 -3.31 -18.47 -28.18
N LEU A 147 -3.20 -17.74 -27.07
CA LEU A 147 -4.38 -17.33 -26.31
C LEU A 147 -5.19 -16.36 -27.17
N ASP A 148 -6.46 -16.63 -27.39
CA ASP A 148 -7.38 -15.67 -28.03
C ASP A 148 -7.64 -14.53 -27.04
N GLY A 149 -6.73 -13.56 -27.05
CA GLY A 149 -6.74 -12.40 -26.19
C GLY A 149 -7.96 -11.53 -26.48
N ARG A 150 -8.72 -11.16 -25.46
CA ARG A 150 -9.82 -10.22 -25.63
C ARG A 150 -9.29 -8.82 -25.92
N LEU A 151 -9.72 -8.26 -27.02
CA LEU A 151 -9.64 -6.83 -27.30
C LEU A 151 -10.90 -6.20 -26.72
N GLU A 152 -10.81 -5.69 -25.50
CA GLU A 152 -11.89 -4.91 -24.90
C GLU A 152 -11.72 -3.44 -25.26
N VAL A 153 -12.83 -2.71 -25.37
CA VAL A 153 -12.80 -1.24 -25.27
C VAL A 153 -12.46 -0.97 -23.80
N GLN A 154 -11.18 -0.88 -23.54
CA GLN A 154 -10.59 -0.81 -22.21
C GLN A 154 -11.17 0.37 -21.42
N MET A 155 -11.02 0.37 -20.07
CA MET A 155 -10.93 1.61 -19.28
C MET A 155 -9.92 2.48 -19.99
N GLU A 156 -10.47 3.14 -20.93
CA GLU A 156 -9.90 3.38 -22.26
C GLU A 156 -8.48 3.90 -22.23
N ASP A 157 -7.98 4.36 -21.07
CA ASP A 157 -6.68 5.00 -21.04
C ASP A 157 -5.93 4.83 -19.69
N VAL A 158 -6.57 4.38 -18.60
CA VAL A 158 -5.94 4.36 -17.27
C VAL A 158 -5.06 3.14 -17.08
N VAL A 159 -5.58 1.95 -17.35
CA VAL A 159 -4.88 0.66 -17.17
C VAL A 159 -3.66 0.57 -18.09
N PRO A 160 -3.80 0.77 -19.41
CA PRO A 160 -2.63 0.72 -20.32
C PRO A 160 -1.70 1.92 -20.19
N ALA A 161 -2.21 3.12 -19.84
CA ALA A 161 -1.35 4.28 -19.64
C ALA A 161 -0.30 4.07 -18.55
N HIS A 162 -0.58 3.17 -17.61
CA HIS A 162 0.30 2.85 -16.50
C HIS A 162 0.94 1.46 -16.59
N GLY A 163 0.71 0.70 -17.66
CA GLY A 163 1.25 -0.65 -17.85
C GLY A 163 0.70 -1.68 -16.87
N VAL A 164 -0.51 -1.47 -16.38
CA VAL A 164 -1.19 -2.41 -15.46
C VAL A 164 -1.60 -3.69 -16.20
N ASP A 165 -2.08 -3.54 -17.45
CA ASP A 165 -2.38 -4.63 -18.36
C ASP A 165 -1.17 -5.56 -18.59
N LEU A 166 0.02 -4.99 -18.69
CA LEU A 166 1.26 -5.76 -18.80
C LEU A 166 1.55 -6.57 -17.54
N VAL A 167 1.27 -6.00 -16.35
CA VAL A 167 1.41 -6.75 -15.10
C VAL A 167 0.48 -7.96 -15.08
N TRP A 168 -0.78 -7.78 -15.46
CA TRP A 168 -1.74 -8.88 -15.49
C TRP A 168 -1.31 -9.97 -16.49
N GLN A 169 -0.85 -9.56 -17.67
CA GLN A 169 -0.42 -10.49 -18.73
C GLN A 169 0.87 -11.24 -18.37
N ASP A 170 1.88 -10.52 -17.85
CA ASP A 170 3.21 -11.10 -17.65
C ASP A 170 3.33 -11.90 -16.35
N THR A 171 2.55 -11.54 -15.31
CA THR A 171 2.70 -12.11 -13.96
C THR A 171 1.45 -12.78 -13.43
N GLY A 172 0.27 -12.46 -13.97
CA GLY A 172 -1.01 -12.85 -13.42
C GLY A 172 -1.35 -12.19 -12.08
N TYR A 173 -0.62 -11.17 -11.66
CA TYR A 173 -0.93 -10.45 -10.42
C TYR A 173 -2.11 -9.50 -10.64
N THR A 174 -3.17 -9.71 -9.86
CA THR A 174 -4.44 -8.99 -9.93
C THR A 174 -4.92 -8.47 -8.58
N GLY A 175 -4.07 -8.56 -7.57
CA GLY A 175 -4.34 -8.11 -6.21
C GLY A 175 -4.84 -9.20 -5.25
N ALA A 176 -4.91 -10.45 -5.70
CA ALA A 176 -5.45 -11.55 -4.91
C ALA A 176 -4.72 -11.70 -3.57
N GLY A 177 -5.50 -11.88 -2.48
CA GLY A 177 -4.99 -12.06 -1.13
C GLY A 177 -4.52 -10.77 -0.43
N VAL A 178 -4.65 -9.61 -1.06
CA VAL A 178 -4.32 -8.30 -0.48
C VAL A 178 -5.60 -7.50 -0.26
N THR A 179 -5.68 -6.79 0.85
CA THR A 179 -6.83 -5.92 1.15
C THR A 179 -6.47 -4.45 1.08
N MET A 180 -7.35 -3.68 0.46
CA MET A 180 -7.28 -2.23 0.32
C MET A 180 -8.36 -1.55 1.15
N ALA A 181 -8.01 -0.57 1.96
CA ALA A 181 -8.97 0.29 2.64
C ALA A 181 -9.31 1.53 1.78
N ILE A 182 -10.61 1.82 1.61
CA ILE A 182 -11.11 3.04 0.98
C ILE A 182 -11.66 3.95 2.09
N ILE A 183 -10.90 4.97 2.43
CA ILE A 183 -11.24 5.94 3.49
C ILE A 183 -11.92 7.15 2.83
N ASP A 184 -13.27 7.10 2.73
CA ASP A 184 -14.02 8.01 1.89
C ASP A 184 -15.50 8.16 2.36
N THR A 185 -16.45 8.27 1.42
CA THR A 185 -17.90 8.40 1.67
C THR A 185 -18.62 7.06 1.95
N GLY A 186 -17.94 5.95 1.78
CA GLY A 186 -18.46 4.58 1.88
C GLY A 186 -18.19 3.78 0.62
N ILE A 187 -18.74 2.58 0.53
CA ILE A 187 -18.73 1.72 -0.65
C ILE A 187 -20.13 1.11 -0.81
N ASP A 188 -20.72 1.19 -1.99
CA ASP A 188 -21.94 0.46 -2.31
C ASP A 188 -21.61 -1.03 -2.57
N GLY A 189 -21.76 -1.84 -1.53
CA GLY A 189 -21.50 -3.27 -1.58
C GLY A 189 -22.57 -4.09 -2.34
N ASN A 190 -23.55 -3.44 -2.98
CA ASN A 190 -24.51 -4.09 -3.86
C ASN A 190 -24.27 -3.80 -5.34
N HIS A 191 -23.28 -2.95 -5.67
CA HIS A 191 -22.94 -2.69 -7.06
C HIS A 191 -22.27 -3.91 -7.68
N THR A 192 -22.70 -4.37 -8.86
CA THR A 192 -22.24 -5.62 -9.50
C THR A 192 -20.72 -5.75 -9.67
N ALA A 193 -20.01 -4.64 -9.75
CA ALA A 193 -18.54 -4.67 -9.81
C ALA A 193 -17.87 -4.72 -8.43
N LEU A 194 -18.62 -4.73 -7.32
CA LEU A 194 -18.13 -4.62 -5.96
C LEU A 194 -18.83 -5.55 -4.96
N ASP A 195 -19.84 -6.32 -5.40
CA ASP A 195 -20.64 -7.21 -4.55
C ASP A 195 -19.99 -8.59 -4.37
N ASP A 196 -19.23 -9.04 -5.35
CA ASP A 196 -18.56 -10.33 -5.38
C ASP A 196 -17.08 -10.17 -5.74
N LEU A 197 -16.21 -11.06 -5.25
CA LEU A 197 -14.77 -10.93 -5.43
C LEU A 197 -14.33 -11.20 -6.87
N ASP A 198 -14.93 -12.20 -7.52
CA ASP A 198 -14.56 -12.68 -8.84
C ASP A 198 -15.73 -12.80 -9.83
N ASP A 199 -16.91 -12.30 -9.46
CA ASP A 199 -18.19 -12.37 -10.19
C ASP A 199 -18.68 -13.83 -10.46
N ASP A 200 -18.15 -14.81 -9.75
CA ASP A 200 -18.66 -16.17 -9.74
C ASP A 200 -19.78 -16.31 -8.72
N ASN A 201 -21.01 -15.95 -9.08
CA ASN A 201 -22.21 -16.03 -8.21
C ASN A 201 -22.47 -17.43 -7.60
N SER A 202 -21.60 -18.41 -7.82
CA SER A 202 -21.68 -19.73 -7.17
C SER A 202 -20.94 -19.77 -5.82
N THR A 203 -20.09 -18.80 -5.54
CA THR A 203 -19.37 -18.59 -4.29
C THR A 203 -20.03 -17.48 -3.46
N ASP A 204 -19.79 -17.45 -2.16
CA ASP A 204 -20.28 -16.42 -1.24
C ASP A 204 -19.03 -15.71 -0.67
N ASP A 205 -18.34 -14.96 -1.52
CA ASP A 205 -17.09 -14.27 -1.24
C ASP A 205 -17.20 -12.77 -1.58
N PRO A 206 -17.78 -12.00 -0.67
CA PRO A 206 -17.99 -10.57 -0.89
C PRO A 206 -16.65 -9.86 -1.09
N LYS A 207 -16.60 -8.97 -2.09
CA LYS A 207 -15.42 -8.13 -2.34
C LYS A 207 -15.16 -7.14 -1.19
N VAL A 208 -16.22 -6.56 -0.62
CA VAL A 208 -16.11 -5.65 0.54
C VAL A 208 -16.26 -6.48 1.83
N ILE A 209 -15.12 -6.89 2.38
CA ILE A 209 -15.05 -7.85 3.50
C ILE A 209 -15.29 -7.21 4.88
N ALA A 210 -15.18 -5.89 5.01
CA ALA A 210 -15.45 -5.17 6.25
C ALA A 210 -15.86 -3.72 5.97
N PHE A 211 -16.59 -3.13 6.93
CA PHE A 211 -17.07 -1.75 6.82
C PHE A 211 -17.08 -1.06 8.18
N TYR A 212 -16.58 0.17 8.22
CA TYR A 212 -16.64 1.06 9.39
C TYR A 212 -17.26 2.40 9.03
N ASP A 213 -18.15 2.90 9.88
CA ASP A 213 -18.87 4.16 9.69
C ASP A 213 -18.61 5.13 10.86
N ALA A 214 -17.62 5.99 10.69
CA ALA A 214 -17.27 7.02 11.65
C ALA A 214 -18.29 8.18 11.70
N ILE A 215 -19.24 8.24 10.77
CA ILE A 215 -20.22 9.32 10.66
C ILE A 215 -21.46 9.01 11.49
N ASN A 216 -22.12 7.88 11.19
CA ASN A 216 -23.42 7.55 11.75
C ASN A 216 -23.34 6.48 12.86
N ASN A 217 -22.32 5.63 12.82
CA ASN A 217 -22.20 4.48 13.72
C ASN A 217 -20.76 4.28 14.26
N PRO A 218 -20.12 5.28 14.86
CA PRO A 218 -18.72 5.19 15.26
C PRO A 218 -18.44 4.14 16.35
N GLN A 219 -19.50 3.57 16.97
CA GLN A 219 -19.38 2.52 17.99
C GLN A 219 -19.38 1.10 17.42
N ALA A 220 -19.73 0.94 16.13
CA ALA A 220 -19.73 -0.34 15.44
C ALA A 220 -18.35 -0.62 14.85
N THR A 221 -17.43 -1.14 15.66
CA THR A 221 -15.99 -1.21 15.34
C THR A 221 -15.49 -2.60 14.93
N ASN A 222 -16.35 -3.63 14.90
CA ASN A 222 -15.90 -4.98 14.56
C ASN A 222 -15.72 -5.21 13.04
N GLY A 223 -16.27 -4.31 12.19
CA GLY A 223 -16.16 -4.37 10.74
C GLY A 223 -17.26 -5.15 10.02
N SER A 224 -18.08 -5.96 10.72
CA SER A 224 -19.18 -6.76 10.15
C SER A 224 -20.57 -6.35 10.63
N GLU A 225 -20.67 -5.30 11.43
CA GLU A 225 -21.93 -4.86 12.05
C GLU A 225 -22.82 -4.08 11.10
N ILE A 226 -22.22 -3.49 10.06
CA ILE A 226 -22.89 -2.62 9.11
C ILE A 226 -22.64 -3.17 7.71
N PHE A 227 -23.70 -3.36 6.94
CA PHE A 227 -23.58 -3.69 5.53
C PHE A 227 -22.98 -2.49 4.76
N PRO A 228 -22.00 -2.70 3.86
CA PRO A 228 -21.35 -1.62 3.12
C PRO A 228 -22.35 -0.81 2.30
N TYR A 229 -22.32 0.51 2.46
CA TYR A 229 -23.16 1.45 1.74
C TYR A 229 -22.44 2.75 1.43
N ASP A 230 -22.91 3.48 0.43
CA ASP A 230 -22.43 4.80 0.07
C ASP A 230 -23.62 5.71 -0.27
N ASP A 231 -23.81 6.77 0.51
CA ASP A 231 -24.87 7.75 0.33
C ASP A 231 -24.45 9.00 -0.46
N ASN A 232 -23.22 8.97 -1.02
CA ASN A 232 -22.66 10.02 -1.86
C ASN A 232 -22.26 9.50 -3.26
N GLY A 233 -21.52 8.38 -3.32
CA GLY A 233 -21.02 7.72 -4.52
C GLY A 233 -19.52 7.91 -4.79
N HIS A 234 -18.86 8.88 -4.17
CA HIS A 234 -17.45 9.14 -4.43
C HIS A 234 -16.55 7.98 -3.99
N GLY A 235 -16.77 7.40 -2.80
CA GLY A 235 -15.99 6.27 -2.30
C GLY A 235 -16.21 4.99 -3.12
N THR A 236 -17.43 4.75 -3.60
CA THR A 236 -17.76 3.64 -4.51
C THR A 236 -16.99 3.76 -5.82
N HIS A 237 -16.91 4.97 -6.37
CA HIS A 237 -16.13 5.25 -7.58
C HIS A 237 -14.63 4.98 -7.33
N CYS A 238 -14.07 5.44 -6.22
CA CYS A 238 -12.69 5.17 -5.82
C CYS A 238 -12.42 3.67 -5.61
N ALA A 239 -13.36 2.95 -4.99
CA ALA A 239 -13.28 1.50 -4.80
C ALA A 239 -13.20 0.76 -6.14
N GLY A 240 -14.04 1.17 -7.10
CA GLY A 240 -14.05 0.60 -8.45
C GLY A 240 -12.75 0.83 -9.21
N ILE A 241 -12.15 2.01 -9.12
CA ILE A 241 -10.84 2.29 -9.74
C ILE A 241 -9.76 1.38 -9.17
N THR A 242 -9.77 1.14 -7.86
CA THR A 242 -8.79 0.24 -7.24
C THR A 242 -9.03 -1.20 -7.62
N ALA A 243 -10.26 -1.72 -7.43
CA ALA A 243 -10.51 -3.15 -7.41
C ALA A 243 -11.85 -3.59 -8.02
N GLY A 244 -12.54 -2.73 -8.77
CA GLY A 244 -13.77 -3.14 -9.45
C GLY A 244 -13.52 -4.27 -10.43
N THR A 245 -14.41 -5.27 -10.48
CA THR A 245 -14.34 -6.38 -11.44
C THR A 245 -14.69 -5.94 -12.86
N GLY A 246 -15.38 -4.80 -12.99
CA GLY A 246 -15.85 -4.29 -14.28
C GLY A 246 -17.21 -4.83 -14.70
N ALA A 247 -17.82 -5.71 -13.90
CA ALA A 247 -19.13 -6.30 -14.23
C ALA A 247 -20.22 -5.22 -14.40
N PRO A 248 -21.22 -5.47 -15.29
CA PRO A 248 -21.43 -6.68 -16.07
C PRO A 248 -20.73 -6.66 -17.44
N SER A 249 -20.11 -5.55 -17.83
CA SER A 249 -19.54 -5.39 -19.17
C SER A 249 -18.04 -5.70 -19.23
N TYR A 250 -17.38 -5.71 -18.09
CA TYR A 250 -15.94 -5.88 -17.93
C TYR A 250 -15.08 -4.86 -18.69
N GLN A 251 -15.67 -3.70 -19.01
CA GLN A 251 -14.98 -2.61 -19.72
C GLN A 251 -14.22 -1.66 -18.79
N HIS A 252 -14.56 -1.65 -17.50
CA HIS A 252 -14.05 -0.70 -16.51
C HIS A 252 -13.45 -1.44 -15.32
N VAL A 253 -12.55 -2.38 -15.60
CA VAL A 253 -11.88 -3.19 -14.58
C VAL A 253 -10.89 -2.34 -13.79
N GLY A 254 -10.92 -2.44 -12.47
CA GLY A 254 -9.99 -1.73 -11.58
C GLY A 254 -8.55 -2.24 -11.71
N VAL A 255 -7.61 -1.49 -11.13
CA VAL A 255 -6.17 -1.81 -11.23
C VAL A 255 -5.81 -3.15 -10.59
N ALA A 256 -6.49 -3.53 -9.51
CA ALA A 256 -6.26 -4.77 -8.76
C ALA A 256 -7.60 -5.53 -8.55
N PRO A 257 -8.20 -6.09 -9.61
CA PRO A 257 -9.60 -6.55 -9.60
C PRO A 257 -9.89 -7.69 -8.64
N HIS A 258 -8.90 -8.47 -8.21
CA HIS A 258 -9.08 -9.55 -7.23
C HIS A 258 -8.62 -9.17 -5.81
N ALA A 259 -8.40 -7.88 -5.54
CA ALA A 259 -8.15 -7.41 -4.18
C ALA A 259 -9.45 -7.36 -3.36
N ASN A 260 -9.34 -7.70 -2.08
CA ASN A 260 -10.40 -7.42 -1.13
C ASN A 260 -10.48 -5.93 -0.81
N LEU A 261 -11.66 -5.45 -0.48
CA LEU A 261 -11.90 -4.08 -0.08
C LEU A 261 -12.39 -3.99 1.37
N VAL A 262 -12.02 -2.90 2.02
CA VAL A 262 -12.61 -2.48 3.29
C VAL A 262 -13.10 -1.05 3.15
N GLY A 263 -14.38 -0.83 3.40
CA GLY A 263 -14.98 0.50 3.35
C GLY A 263 -14.84 1.21 4.70
N VAL A 264 -14.28 2.42 4.69
CA VAL A 264 -14.13 3.26 5.89
C VAL A 264 -14.79 4.60 5.63
N LYS A 265 -16.05 4.72 6.04
CA LYS A 265 -16.86 5.92 5.82
C LYS A 265 -16.51 7.00 6.84
N VAL A 266 -15.79 8.00 6.38
CA VAL A 266 -15.36 9.18 7.16
C VAL A 266 -15.94 10.50 6.64
N LEU A 267 -16.63 10.43 5.50
CA LEU A 267 -17.34 11.54 4.88
C LEU A 267 -18.84 11.22 4.82
N SER A 268 -19.65 12.23 5.05
CA SER A 268 -21.12 12.16 4.97
C SER A 268 -21.63 12.05 3.54
N GLY A 269 -22.94 11.84 3.36
CA GLY A 269 -23.61 11.90 2.05
C GLY A 269 -23.48 13.23 1.30
N SER A 270 -23.04 14.31 1.97
CA SER A 270 -22.67 15.57 1.33
C SER A 270 -21.19 15.66 0.91
N GLY A 271 -20.40 14.61 1.13
CA GLY A 271 -18.97 14.58 0.81
C GLY A 271 -18.09 15.36 1.79
N SER A 272 -18.53 15.57 3.04
CA SER A 272 -17.78 16.31 4.05
C SER A 272 -17.66 15.55 5.36
N GLY A 273 -16.53 15.71 6.05
CA GLY A 273 -16.23 15.15 7.35
C GLY A 273 -15.27 16.03 8.15
N SER A 274 -15.21 15.84 9.46
CA SER A 274 -14.26 16.53 10.33
C SER A 274 -12.93 15.75 10.40
N TYR A 275 -11.86 16.43 10.78
CA TYR A 275 -10.57 15.78 11.08
C TYR A 275 -10.72 14.63 12.10
N ALA A 276 -11.56 14.81 13.12
CA ALA A 276 -11.80 13.77 14.13
C ALA A 276 -12.41 12.50 13.51
N GLN A 277 -13.36 12.63 12.58
CA GLN A 277 -13.98 11.50 11.88
C GLN A 277 -12.98 10.82 10.95
N VAL A 278 -12.18 11.59 10.21
CA VAL A 278 -11.13 11.07 9.35
C VAL A 278 -10.07 10.32 10.18
N MET A 279 -9.61 10.90 11.27
CA MET A 279 -8.64 10.25 12.16
C MET A 279 -9.20 8.97 12.82
N ALA A 280 -10.48 8.95 13.18
CA ALA A 280 -11.12 7.75 13.70
C ALA A 280 -11.15 6.61 12.67
N GLY A 281 -11.38 6.92 11.39
CA GLY A 281 -11.29 5.95 10.30
C GLY A 281 -9.87 5.44 10.08
N MET A 282 -8.87 6.32 10.15
CA MET A 282 -7.45 5.93 10.05
C MET A 282 -7.04 5.03 11.22
N GLU A 283 -7.41 5.38 12.44
CA GLU A 283 -7.13 4.60 13.65
C GLU A 283 -7.76 3.21 13.58
N TRP A 284 -9.02 3.13 13.19
CA TRP A 284 -9.70 1.86 12.98
C TRP A 284 -9.01 1.01 11.90
N THR A 285 -8.56 1.63 10.81
CA THR A 285 -7.81 0.93 9.74
C THR A 285 -6.51 0.33 10.27
N ILE A 286 -5.78 1.08 11.10
CA ILE A 286 -4.55 0.59 11.76
C ILE A 286 -4.88 -0.58 12.70
N GLU A 287 -5.90 -0.46 13.55
CA GLU A 287 -6.31 -1.50 14.48
C GLU A 287 -6.70 -2.80 13.78
N LYS A 288 -7.37 -2.68 12.64
CA LYS A 288 -7.91 -3.82 11.88
C LYS A 288 -6.98 -4.37 10.79
N ARG A 289 -5.80 -3.78 10.59
CA ARG A 289 -4.89 -4.14 9.50
C ARG A 289 -4.49 -5.60 9.46
N HIS A 290 -4.30 -6.23 10.61
CA HIS A 290 -3.94 -7.64 10.68
C HIS A 290 -5.16 -8.57 10.56
N GLU A 291 -6.29 -8.16 11.10
CA GLU A 291 -7.54 -8.94 11.05
C GLU A 291 -8.02 -9.11 9.59
N PHE A 292 -7.97 -8.04 8.80
CA PHE A 292 -8.43 -8.04 7.42
C PHE A 292 -7.30 -8.01 6.39
N ASN A 293 -6.04 -8.17 6.81
CA ASN A 293 -4.85 -8.08 5.94
C ASN A 293 -4.77 -6.78 5.13
N ILE A 294 -5.12 -5.63 5.76
CA ILE A 294 -5.08 -4.32 5.11
C ILE A 294 -3.62 -3.90 4.94
N ARG A 295 -3.17 -3.75 3.68
CA ARG A 295 -1.79 -3.38 3.36
C ARG A 295 -1.67 -1.96 2.79
N ALA A 296 -2.73 -1.48 2.15
CA ALA A 296 -2.78 -0.15 1.57
C ALA A 296 -4.11 0.54 1.88
N ALA A 297 -4.11 1.86 1.83
CA ALA A 297 -5.29 2.69 1.98
C ALA A 297 -5.30 3.82 0.95
N SER A 298 -6.47 4.10 0.37
CA SER A 298 -6.72 5.27 -0.45
C SER A 298 -7.54 6.30 0.31
N MET A 299 -7.08 7.53 0.30
CA MET A 299 -7.77 8.68 0.90
C MET A 299 -7.90 9.80 -0.12
N SER A 300 -9.02 9.77 -0.85
CA SER A 300 -9.32 10.71 -1.93
C SER A 300 -10.04 11.95 -1.41
N LEU A 301 -9.52 12.53 -0.34
CA LEU A 301 -10.07 13.70 0.34
C LEU A 301 -8.98 14.66 0.75
N GLY A 302 -9.34 15.89 1.10
CA GLY A 302 -8.41 16.87 1.64
C GLY A 302 -9.08 18.21 1.91
N GLY A 303 -8.40 19.00 2.75
CA GLY A 303 -8.72 20.37 3.06
C GLY A 303 -7.67 21.34 2.48
N PRO A 304 -7.90 22.64 2.58
CA PRO A 304 -6.92 23.64 2.17
C PRO A 304 -5.66 23.56 3.03
N ALA A 305 -4.52 23.98 2.47
CA ALA A 305 -3.31 24.18 3.26
C ALA A 305 -3.55 25.31 4.28
N VAL A 306 -3.07 25.10 5.50
CA VAL A 306 -3.18 26.10 6.57
C VAL A 306 -1.90 26.91 6.63
N SER A 307 -1.93 28.09 6.01
CA SER A 307 -0.76 28.96 5.81
C SER A 307 -0.21 29.62 7.10
N GLU A 308 -0.91 29.48 8.22
CA GLU A 308 -0.47 30.02 9.51
C GLU A 308 0.41 29.06 10.32
N TRP A 309 0.57 27.83 9.85
CA TRP A 309 1.26 26.78 10.56
C TRP A 309 2.67 26.60 9.98
N THR A 310 3.61 26.40 10.85
CA THR A 310 5.02 26.34 10.45
C THR A 310 5.43 24.99 9.87
N THR A 311 4.67 23.95 10.16
CA THR A 311 4.89 22.59 9.60
C THR A 311 3.56 21.87 9.42
N SER A 312 3.48 21.04 8.38
CA SER A 312 2.29 20.21 8.16
C SER A 312 2.10 19.16 9.27
N GLU A 313 3.15 18.76 9.98
CA GLU A 313 3.10 17.84 11.12
C GLU A 313 2.46 18.46 12.37
N GLN A 314 2.24 19.77 12.40
CA GLN A 314 1.44 20.39 13.46
C GLN A 314 -0.03 20.00 13.37
N GLU A 315 -0.51 19.63 12.21
CA GLU A 315 -1.87 19.13 12.02
C GLU A 315 -2.00 17.67 12.44
N SER A 316 -3.00 17.39 13.29
CA SER A 316 -3.21 16.04 13.84
C SER A 316 -3.50 15.00 12.77
N VAL A 317 -4.23 15.36 11.71
CA VAL A 317 -4.57 14.43 10.63
C VAL A 317 -3.34 14.05 9.79
N ASN A 318 -2.39 14.96 9.60
CA ASN A 318 -1.11 14.67 8.94
C ASN A 318 -0.25 13.73 9.79
N ARG A 319 -0.21 13.97 11.11
CA ARG A 319 0.48 13.04 12.03
C ARG A 319 -0.11 11.64 11.95
N MET A 320 -1.44 11.52 11.91
CA MET A 320 -2.12 10.24 11.79
C MET A 320 -1.79 9.55 10.45
N ALA A 321 -1.71 10.29 9.34
CA ALA A 321 -1.31 9.76 8.05
C ALA A 321 0.13 9.21 8.08
N ASN A 322 1.06 9.92 8.71
CA ASN A 322 2.42 9.44 8.92
C ASN A 322 2.45 8.17 9.79
N GLU A 323 1.61 8.11 10.83
CA GLU A 323 1.52 6.91 11.67
C GLU A 323 0.93 5.70 10.93
N MET A 324 0.03 5.89 9.95
CA MET A 324 -0.44 4.78 9.09
C MET A 324 0.72 4.14 8.33
N MET A 325 1.59 4.94 7.73
CA MET A 325 2.78 4.44 7.04
C MET A 325 3.70 3.66 8.00
N ARG A 326 3.89 4.18 9.21
CA ARG A 326 4.73 3.55 10.24
C ARG A 326 4.10 2.29 10.81
N ALA A 327 2.77 2.25 10.88
CA ALA A 327 2.01 1.08 11.32
C ALA A 327 1.93 -0.06 10.26
N GLY A 328 2.47 0.14 9.07
CA GLY A 328 2.52 -0.89 8.03
C GLY A 328 1.41 -0.81 6.99
N VAL A 329 0.66 0.29 6.92
CA VAL A 329 -0.37 0.55 5.91
C VAL A 329 0.12 1.65 4.97
N ALA A 330 0.33 1.33 3.69
CA ALA A 330 0.74 2.31 2.68
C ALA A 330 -0.45 3.22 2.35
N ILE A 331 -0.42 4.47 2.83
CA ILE A 331 -1.50 5.42 2.60
C ILE A 331 -1.22 6.32 1.40
N PHE A 332 -2.16 6.32 0.46
CA PHE A 332 -2.18 7.16 -0.73
C PHE A 332 -3.20 8.29 -0.54
N ILE A 333 -2.78 9.53 -0.77
CA ILE A 333 -3.59 10.72 -0.51
C ILE A 333 -3.61 11.62 -1.73
N ALA A 334 -4.80 12.13 -2.07
CA ALA A 334 -4.98 13.06 -3.16
C ALA A 334 -4.22 14.39 -2.93
N ALA A 335 -3.54 14.88 -3.94
CA ALA A 335 -2.83 16.15 -3.88
C ALA A 335 -3.78 17.36 -3.75
N GLY A 336 -5.03 17.21 -4.21
CA GLY A 336 -6.03 18.27 -4.28
C GLY A 336 -6.29 18.79 -5.71
N ASN A 337 -7.38 19.52 -5.88
CA ASN A 337 -7.87 19.97 -7.19
C ASN A 337 -7.90 21.51 -7.31
N SER A 338 -6.93 22.20 -6.71
CA SER A 338 -6.85 23.66 -6.67
C SER A 338 -5.85 24.25 -7.68
N ALA A 339 -5.38 23.42 -8.61
CA ALA A 339 -4.38 23.79 -9.61
C ALA A 339 -3.07 24.32 -8.96
N PHE A 340 -2.39 25.19 -9.68
CA PHE A 340 -1.15 25.87 -9.24
C PHE A 340 -1.40 27.01 -8.22
N SER A 341 -2.64 27.37 -7.99
CA SER A 341 -2.98 28.53 -7.12
C SER A 341 -2.99 28.16 -5.62
N ALA A 342 -2.90 26.90 -5.28
CA ALA A 342 -2.86 26.43 -3.92
C ALA A 342 -1.82 25.32 -3.77
N GLN A 343 -1.14 25.37 -2.64
CA GLN A 343 -0.22 24.31 -2.22
C GLN A 343 -0.96 22.99 -1.97
N ILE A 344 -0.20 21.92 -1.82
CA ILE A 344 -0.74 20.64 -1.39
C ILE A 344 -1.43 20.81 -0.03
N GLY A 345 -2.71 20.48 0.02
CA GLY A 345 -3.52 20.61 1.22
C GLY A 345 -3.30 19.45 2.21
N THR A 346 -3.93 19.59 3.35
CA THR A 346 -3.97 18.54 4.39
C THR A 346 -5.01 17.47 4.04
N PRO A 347 -4.74 16.15 4.22
CA PRO A 347 -3.49 15.55 4.71
C PRO A 347 -2.47 15.16 3.62
N GLY A 348 -2.67 15.55 2.37
CA GLY A 348 -1.73 15.30 1.27
C GLY A 348 -0.33 15.87 1.51
N SER A 349 -0.19 16.88 2.37
CA SER A 349 1.10 17.47 2.77
C SER A 349 1.88 16.64 3.78
N ALA A 350 1.32 15.58 4.35
CA ALA A 350 2.00 14.72 5.33
C ALA A 350 3.30 14.15 4.76
N GLU A 351 4.37 14.14 5.56
CA GLU A 351 5.73 13.82 5.11
C GLU A 351 5.85 12.39 4.57
N ASP A 352 5.35 11.43 5.35
CA ASP A 352 5.51 10.01 5.04
C ASP A 352 4.49 9.49 4.02
N ALA A 353 3.31 10.09 3.93
CA ALA A 353 2.24 9.68 3.04
C ALA A 353 2.63 9.77 1.55
N ILE A 354 2.03 8.91 0.73
CA ILE A 354 2.21 8.90 -0.72
C ILE A 354 1.16 9.81 -1.36
N THR A 355 1.57 11.02 -1.72
CA THR A 355 0.68 12.02 -2.30
C THR A 355 0.65 11.88 -3.82
N VAL A 356 -0.56 11.84 -4.39
CA VAL A 356 -0.79 11.52 -5.80
C VAL A 356 -1.37 12.73 -6.55
N GLY A 357 -0.66 13.18 -7.59
CA GLY A 357 -1.12 14.16 -8.55
C GLY A 357 -1.96 13.53 -9.67
N ALA A 358 -2.81 14.32 -10.33
CA ALA A 358 -3.65 13.85 -11.43
C ALA A 358 -3.02 14.15 -12.79
N LEU A 359 -3.07 13.17 -13.68
CA LEU A 359 -2.72 13.29 -15.10
C LEU A 359 -3.97 13.25 -15.97
N ASP A 360 -3.90 13.90 -17.11
CA ASP A 360 -4.80 13.64 -18.21
C ASP A 360 -4.45 12.35 -18.93
N LYS A 361 -5.32 11.86 -19.81
CA LYS A 361 -5.17 10.57 -20.51
C LYS A 361 -3.93 10.51 -21.41
N ASP A 362 -3.39 11.62 -21.86
CA ASP A 362 -2.11 11.73 -22.57
C ASP A 362 -0.88 11.76 -21.64
N THR A 363 -1.12 11.53 -20.34
CA THR A 363 -0.12 11.56 -19.27
C THR A 363 0.54 12.94 -19.02
N ALA A 364 -0.05 14.01 -19.53
CA ALA A 364 0.28 15.37 -19.10
C ALA A 364 -0.36 15.66 -17.74
N ILE A 365 0.17 16.64 -16.99
CA ILE A 365 -0.45 17.06 -15.73
C ILE A 365 -1.83 17.66 -15.99
N ALA A 366 -2.84 17.17 -15.28
CA ALA A 366 -4.17 17.74 -15.36
C ALA A 366 -4.19 19.18 -14.81
N ILE A 367 -4.84 20.09 -15.52
CA ILE A 367 -4.83 21.53 -15.20
C ILE A 367 -5.34 21.84 -13.78
N TYR A 368 -6.19 20.98 -13.23
CA TYR A 368 -6.75 21.14 -11.89
C TYR A 368 -5.87 20.53 -10.79
N SER A 369 -4.89 19.67 -11.11
CA SER A 369 -4.07 18.99 -10.11
C SER A 369 -3.30 20.01 -9.27
N SER A 370 -3.43 19.92 -7.94
CA SER A 370 -2.64 20.75 -7.03
C SER A 370 -1.16 20.40 -7.14
N GLN A 371 -0.34 21.43 -6.97
CA GLN A 371 1.11 21.34 -7.12
C GLN A 371 1.80 21.80 -5.84
N GLY A 372 2.96 21.21 -5.57
CA GLY A 372 3.82 21.63 -4.47
C GLY A 372 4.51 22.99 -4.70
N PRO A 373 5.41 23.37 -3.81
CA PRO A 373 5.82 22.62 -2.61
C PRO A 373 4.77 22.65 -1.48
N THR A 374 5.01 21.88 -0.42
CA THR A 374 4.30 22.09 0.85
C THR A 374 4.71 23.42 1.47
N GLU A 375 4.06 23.79 2.56
CA GLU A 375 4.37 25.05 3.29
C GLU A 375 5.83 25.11 3.76
N GLU A 376 6.40 23.97 4.16
CA GLU A 376 7.80 23.85 4.58
C GLU A 376 8.78 23.72 3.41
N GLY A 377 8.29 23.73 2.19
CA GLY A 377 9.12 23.62 0.98
C GLY A 377 9.46 22.19 0.55
N ARG A 378 8.79 21.17 1.09
CA ARG A 378 8.95 19.80 0.59
C ARG A 378 8.33 19.62 -0.79
N ILE A 379 8.99 18.89 -1.65
CA ILE A 379 8.45 18.53 -2.97
C ILE A 379 7.32 17.52 -2.80
N LYS A 380 6.15 17.88 -3.27
CA LYS A 380 4.94 17.07 -3.40
C LYS A 380 4.25 17.45 -4.72
N PRO A 381 3.47 16.60 -5.36
CA PRO A 381 3.14 15.23 -4.96
C PRO A 381 4.36 14.29 -4.98
N ASN A 382 4.21 13.04 -4.53
CA ASN A 382 5.27 12.04 -4.65
C ASN A 382 5.33 11.45 -6.06
N ILE A 383 4.18 11.15 -6.62
CA ILE A 383 3.95 10.50 -7.92
C ILE A 383 2.68 11.07 -8.56
N ALA A 384 2.46 10.73 -9.82
CA ALA A 384 1.25 11.11 -10.53
C ALA A 384 0.63 9.91 -11.28
N PHE A 385 -0.70 9.92 -11.38
CA PHE A 385 -1.49 8.87 -12.01
C PHE A 385 -2.65 9.49 -12.81
N VAL A 386 -3.21 8.80 -13.81
CA VAL A 386 -4.34 9.30 -14.59
C VAL A 386 -5.56 9.49 -13.68
N GLY A 387 -6.10 10.70 -13.71
CA GLY A 387 -7.25 11.12 -12.90
C GLY A 387 -8.34 11.85 -13.68
N SER A 388 -8.18 12.04 -14.99
CA SER A 388 -9.14 12.75 -15.83
C SER A 388 -10.07 11.80 -16.58
N SER A 389 -11.39 12.03 -16.45
CA SER A 389 -12.46 11.28 -17.14
C SER A 389 -12.36 9.77 -16.91
N VAL A 390 -12.11 9.37 -15.67
CA VAL A 390 -12.01 7.96 -15.26
C VAL A 390 -13.40 7.39 -15.04
N ASN A 391 -13.76 6.34 -15.77
CA ASN A 391 -15.01 5.62 -15.59
C ASN A 391 -14.86 4.60 -14.46
N ALA A 392 -15.82 4.60 -13.52
CA ALA A 392 -15.87 3.65 -12.42
C ALA A 392 -17.32 3.52 -11.92
N PRO A 393 -17.64 2.56 -11.04
CA PRO A 393 -19.00 2.31 -10.54
C PRO A 393 -19.70 3.54 -10.02
N ASP A 394 -20.96 3.72 -10.42
CA ASP A 394 -21.87 4.76 -9.96
C ASP A 394 -22.79 4.18 -8.88
N ALA A 395 -22.60 4.62 -7.64
CA ALA A 395 -23.30 4.07 -6.48
C ALA A 395 -24.84 4.15 -6.62
N ASN A 396 -25.52 3.17 -6.05
CA ASN A 396 -26.99 3.06 -6.00
C ASN A 396 -27.67 2.91 -7.38
N THR A 397 -26.92 2.59 -8.42
CA THR A 397 -27.46 2.29 -9.76
C THR A 397 -27.57 0.78 -10.02
N GLY A 398 -26.87 -0.03 -9.24
CA GLY A 398 -26.77 -1.48 -9.38
C GLY A 398 -25.65 -1.92 -10.31
N ASP A 399 -25.55 -1.36 -11.51
CA ASP A 399 -24.56 -1.74 -12.54
C ASP A 399 -24.07 -0.56 -13.40
N GLY A 400 -24.41 0.66 -12.99
CA GLY A 400 -24.07 1.87 -13.74
C GLY A 400 -22.64 2.34 -13.51
N TYR A 401 -22.11 3.05 -14.49
CA TYR A 401 -20.77 3.66 -14.43
C TYR A 401 -20.83 5.14 -14.75
N VAL A 402 -19.95 5.92 -14.13
CA VAL A 402 -19.85 7.37 -14.35
C VAL A 402 -18.39 7.78 -14.50
N ALA A 403 -18.16 8.77 -15.37
CA ALA A 403 -16.82 9.35 -15.56
C ALA A 403 -16.62 10.55 -14.63
N LEU A 404 -15.63 10.48 -13.75
CA LEU A 404 -15.24 11.57 -12.88
C LEU A 404 -13.79 12.01 -13.15
N SER A 405 -13.45 13.23 -12.71
CA SER A 405 -12.10 13.78 -12.84
C SER A 405 -11.64 14.39 -11.53
N GLY A 406 -10.42 14.09 -11.11
CA GLY A 406 -9.82 14.61 -9.88
C GLY A 406 -8.56 13.85 -9.50
N THR A 407 -7.76 14.45 -8.62
CA THR A 407 -6.72 13.70 -7.89
C THR A 407 -7.32 12.58 -7.07
N SER A 408 -8.60 12.69 -6.76
CA SER A 408 -9.43 11.63 -6.15
C SER A 408 -9.54 10.36 -6.99
N MET A 409 -9.45 10.45 -8.32
CA MET A 409 -9.49 9.30 -9.24
C MET A 409 -8.08 8.75 -9.49
N ALA A 410 -7.07 9.60 -9.47
CA ALA A 410 -5.67 9.21 -9.59
C ALA A 410 -5.19 8.41 -8.37
N THR A 411 -5.60 8.79 -7.18
CA THR A 411 -5.14 8.21 -5.92
C THR A 411 -5.46 6.71 -5.77
N PRO A 412 -6.71 6.25 -5.96
CA PRO A 412 -7.05 4.83 -5.85
C PRO A 412 -6.40 3.98 -6.95
N GLY A 413 -6.15 4.55 -8.14
CA GLY A 413 -5.41 3.88 -9.20
C GLY A 413 -3.95 3.62 -8.82
N ALA A 414 -3.25 4.65 -8.33
CA ALA A 414 -1.88 4.48 -7.82
C ALA A 414 -1.82 3.51 -6.64
N ALA A 415 -2.81 3.55 -5.73
CA ALA A 415 -2.90 2.63 -4.62
C ALA A 415 -3.15 1.17 -5.07
N GLY A 416 -3.91 0.98 -6.15
CA GLY A 416 -4.09 -0.33 -6.78
C GLY A 416 -2.77 -0.95 -7.27
N VAL A 417 -1.84 -0.14 -7.81
CA VAL A 417 -0.50 -0.63 -8.17
C VAL A 417 0.26 -1.11 -6.93
N ALA A 418 0.15 -0.43 -5.80
CA ALA A 418 0.75 -0.92 -4.55
C ALA A 418 0.15 -2.26 -4.09
N VAL A 419 -1.14 -2.49 -4.32
CA VAL A 419 -1.78 -3.79 -4.05
C VAL A 419 -1.15 -4.90 -4.90
N LEU A 420 -0.90 -4.64 -6.20
CA LEU A 420 -0.18 -5.59 -7.06
C LEU A 420 1.25 -5.84 -6.57
N MET A 421 1.96 -4.80 -6.12
CA MET A 421 3.30 -4.93 -5.53
C MET A 421 3.28 -5.77 -4.25
N TYR A 422 2.27 -5.61 -3.38
CA TYR A 422 2.12 -6.44 -2.17
C TYR A 422 1.75 -7.88 -2.48
N GLN A 423 1.03 -8.15 -3.57
CA GLN A 423 0.82 -9.51 -4.05
C GLN A 423 2.15 -10.14 -4.52
N ALA A 424 2.98 -9.38 -5.22
CA ALA A 424 4.29 -9.83 -5.68
C ALA A 424 5.28 -10.07 -4.52
N ASN A 425 5.25 -9.22 -3.50
CA ASN A 425 6.12 -9.33 -2.33
C ASN A 425 5.41 -8.80 -1.07
N PRO A 426 4.82 -9.67 -0.26
CA PRO A 426 4.08 -9.28 0.94
C PRO A 426 4.96 -8.73 2.08
N ASP A 427 6.28 -8.89 2.00
CA ASP A 427 7.21 -8.43 3.03
C ASP A 427 7.61 -6.95 2.89
N LEU A 428 7.22 -6.30 1.79
CA LEU A 428 7.52 -4.89 1.57
C LEU A 428 6.86 -4.00 2.64
N SER A 429 7.61 -3.00 3.06
CA SER A 429 7.07 -1.93 3.90
C SER A 429 6.37 -0.85 3.07
N PRO A 430 5.52 -0.01 3.69
CA PRO A 430 4.97 1.16 3.02
C PRO A 430 6.02 2.11 2.45
N PHE A 431 7.17 2.22 3.12
CA PHE A 431 8.27 3.05 2.65
C PHE A 431 8.99 2.44 1.44
N ASP A 432 9.11 1.09 1.39
CA ASP A 432 9.63 0.41 0.20
C ASP A 432 8.69 0.58 -0.99
N ILE A 433 7.38 0.42 -0.78
CA ILE A 433 6.35 0.70 -1.80
C ILE A 433 6.53 2.11 -2.35
N ARG A 434 6.60 3.12 -1.47
CA ARG A 434 6.82 4.52 -1.88
C ARG A 434 8.10 4.68 -2.68
N ASN A 435 9.21 4.14 -2.18
CA ASN A 435 10.52 4.30 -2.80
C ASN A 435 10.57 3.60 -4.17
N ILE A 436 10.10 2.36 -4.27
CA ILE A 436 10.05 1.61 -5.53
C ILE A 436 9.18 2.36 -6.56
N MET A 437 7.97 2.77 -6.17
CA MET A 437 7.09 3.53 -7.09
C MET A 437 7.73 4.83 -7.56
N GLN A 438 8.44 5.55 -6.69
CA GLN A 438 9.15 6.78 -7.05
C GLN A 438 10.33 6.51 -7.98
N GLU A 439 11.12 5.47 -7.74
CA GLU A 439 12.30 5.13 -8.52
C GLU A 439 11.95 4.57 -9.91
N THR A 440 10.88 3.81 -10.01
CA THR A 440 10.40 3.18 -11.25
C THR A 440 9.45 4.06 -12.07
N SER A 441 8.99 5.18 -11.50
CA SER A 441 8.14 6.13 -12.22
C SER A 441 8.84 6.72 -13.45
N THR A 442 8.07 6.89 -14.52
CA THR A 442 8.55 7.59 -15.71
C THR A 442 8.63 9.08 -15.43
N TYR A 443 9.86 9.57 -15.29
CA TYR A 443 10.09 11.00 -15.02
C TYR A 443 9.45 11.88 -16.09
N ARG A 444 8.75 12.92 -15.64
CA ARG A 444 8.18 13.97 -16.50
C ARG A 444 8.81 15.29 -16.16
N GLN A 445 9.37 15.93 -17.19
CA GLN A 445 9.89 17.28 -17.05
C GLN A 445 8.75 18.23 -16.73
N CYS A 446 8.99 19.15 -15.80
CA CYS A 446 8.04 20.16 -15.41
C CYS A 446 7.76 21.12 -16.58
N HIS A 447 6.56 21.11 -17.11
CA HIS A 447 6.09 22.09 -18.05
C HIS A 447 5.15 23.06 -17.33
N TYR A 448 5.60 24.26 -17.11
CA TYR A 448 4.75 25.31 -16.55
C TYR A 448 3.63 25.68 -17.51
N MET A 449 2.40 25.53 -17.06
CA MET A 449 1.27 26.17 -17.73
C MET A 449 1.17 27.67 -17.41
N LEU A 450 1.90 28.16 -16.39
CA LEU A 450 1.92 29.57 -15.97
C LEU A 450 3.34 30.05 -15.71
N ALA A 451 3.71 30.98 -16.51
CA ALA A 451 5.06 31.42 -16.76
C ALA A 451 5.64 32.34 -15.69
N ASN A 452 5.92 31.99 -14.47
CA ASN A 452 6.77 32.89 -13.67
C ASN A 452 7.73 32.25 -12.67
N GLU A 453 7.66 30.94 -12.40
CA GLU A 453 8.66 30.30 -11.55
C GLU A 453 9.21 29.03 -12.20
N PRO A 454 10.51 28.93 -12.39
CA PRO A 454 11.11 27.73 -12.94
C PRO A 454 10.92 26.56 -11.97
N CYS A 455 10.56 25.38 -12.49
CA CYS A 455 10.79 24.15 -11.77
C CYS A 455 12.30 24.01 -11.60
N ALA A 456 12.81 24.50 -10.49
CA ALA A 456 14.25 24.62 -10.24
C ALA A 456 14.96 23.25 -10.22
N GLU A 457 14.18 22.20 -10.20
CA GLU A 457 14.59 20.85 -9.82
C GLU A 457 14.93 19.98 -11.04
N ASP A 458 14.59 20.40 -12.24
CA ASP A 458 14.95 19.69 -13.47
C ASP A 458 16.47 19.56 -13.70
N LEU A 459 17.26 20.18 -12.83
CA LEU A 459 18.70 20.28 -12.99
C LEU A 459 19.50 19.20 -12.26
N ILE A 460 18.85 18.35 -11.44
CA ILE A 460 19.57 17.39 -10.60
C ILE A 460 19.16 15.95 -10.93
N PRO A 461 19.93 15.19 -11.73
CA PRO A 461 19.61 13.82 -12.10
C PRO A 461 19.48 12.83 -10.93
N LYS A 462 19.95 13.19 -9.73
CA LYS A 462 19.86 12.33 -8.54
C LYS A 462 18.52 12.40 -7.82
N ASN A 463 17.79 13.50 -7.97
CA ASN A 463 16.50 13.70 -7.33
C ASN A 463 15.45 13.95 -8.43
N ARG A 464 15.18 12.97 -9.25
CA ARG A 464 14.19 13.02 -10.34
C ARG A 464 12.80 13.32 -9.82
N GLN A 465 12.57 14.50 -9.27
CA GLN A 465 11.29 14.94 -8.72
C GLN A 465 11.09 16.43 -8.92
N ASN A 466 9.85 16.84 -9.08
CA ASN A 466 9.44 18.25 -9.15
C ASN A 466 8.07 18.46 -8.52
N ASN A 467 7.70 19.71 -8.28
CA ASN A 467 6.46 20.07 -7.60
C ASN A 467 5.17 19.84 -8.43
N VAL A 468 5.29 19.41 -9.66
CA VAL A 468 4.16 19.19 -10.58
C VAL A 468 3.81 17.70 -10.65
N TYR A 469 4.80 16.86 -10.95
CA TYR A 469 4.65 15.41 -11.17
C TYR A 469 5.21 14.55 -10.03
N GLY A 470 5.88 15.16 -9.05
CA GLY A 470 6.72 14.40 -8.12
C GLY A 470 7.86 13.71 -8.86
N HIS A 471 8.02 12.41 -8.61
CA HIS A 471 8.97 11.56 -9.34
C HIS A 471 8.51 11.20 -10.76
N GLY A 472 7.25 11.47 -11.09
CA GLY A 472 6.71 11.27 -12.42
C GLY A 472 5.45 10.43 -12.45
N HIS A 473 5.14 9.93 -13.62
CA HIS A 473 4.01 9.09 -13.93
C HIS A 473 4.33 7.64 -13.50
N VAL A 474 3.45 7.08 -12.69
CA VAL A 474 3.58 5.70 -12.20
C VAL A 474 3.64 4.71 -13.37
N ASN A 475 4.55 3.76 -13.29
CA ASN A 475 4.66 2.65 -14.23
C ASN A 475 4.52 1.33 -13.45
N ALA A 476 3.41 0.64 -13.63
CA ALA A 476 3.07 -0.53 -12.82
C ALA A 476 4.01 -1.72 -13.07
N GLN A 477 4.33 -2.00 -14.34
CA GLN A 477 5.17 -3.16 -14.67
C GLN A 477 6.53 -3.10 -13.97
N PRO A 478 7.40 -2.08 -14.15
CA PRO A 478 8.68 -2.03 -13.45
C PRO A 478 8.52 -1.88 -11.93
N SER A 479 7.43 -1.29 -11.42
CA SER A 479 7.19 -1.23 -9.98
C SER A 479 6.94 -2.61 -9.39
N VAL A 480 6.15 -3.44 -10.07
CA VAL A 480 5.84 -4.81 -9.63
C VAL A 480 7.05 -5.73 -9.83
N GLU A 481 7.78 -5.59 -10.95
CA GLU A 481 9.02 -6.34 -11.18
C GLU A 481 10.08 -6.05 -10.11
N GLU A 482 10.29 -4.79 -9.77
CA GLU A 482 11.22 -4.41 -8.69
C GLU A 482 10.74 -4.91 -7.33
N ALA A 483 9.43 -4.81 -7.05
CA ALA A 483 8.82 -5.34 -5.83
C ALA A 483 9.04 -6.85 -5.68
N ALA A 484 8.83 -7.62 -6.76
CA ALA A 484 9.01 -9.07 -6.75
C ALA A 484 10.47 -9.49 -6.51
N ASN A 485 11.42 -8.67 -7.00
CA ASN A 485 12.86 -8.93 -6.85
C ASN A 485 13.48 -8.23 -5.64
N TYR A 486 12.71 -7.41 -4.94
CA TYR A 486 13.22 -6.63 -3.83
C TYR A 486 13.64 -7.52 -2.67
N VAL A 487 14.87 -7.39 -2.28
CA VAL A 487 15.48 -8.16 -1.19
C VAL A 487 16.08 -7.18 -0.19
N TYR A 488 15.81 -7.38 1.08
CA TYR A 488 16.52 -6.66 2.13
C TYR A 488 17.97 -7.16 2.22
N GLU A 489 18.86 -6.53 1.46
CA GLU A 489 20.26 -6.89 1.49
C GLU A 489 21.00 -6.21 2.64
N LEU A 490 21.69 -7.03 3.45
CA LEU A 490 22.67 -6.52 4.39
C LEU A 490 23.99 -6.22 3.66
N SER A 491 24.61 -5.10 4.03
CA SER A 491 25.94 -4.78 3.53
C SER A 491 26.92 -5.90 3.85
N MET A 492 27.75 -6.30 2.90
CA MET A 492 28.79 -7.33 3.06
C MET A 492 29.77 -7.02 4.20
N SER A 493 29.93 -5.76 4.60
CA SER A 493 30.81 -5.30 5.65
C SER A 493 30.17 -5.16 7.03
N LEU A 494 28.83 -5.10 7.07
CA LEU A 494 28.04 -4.95 8.28
C LEU A 494 26.85 -5.89 8.20
N ASN A 495 26.86 -6.94 8.98
CA ASN A 495 25.83 -7.98 8.90
C ASN A 495 25.14 -8.20 10.24
N VAL A 496 23.80 -8.24 10.19
CA VAL A 496 22.94 -8.62 11.32
C VAL A 496 22.07 -9.77 10.86
N THR A 497 22.10 -10.89 11.57
CA THR A 497 21.27 -12.03 11.27
C THR A 497 20.43 -12.43 12.48
N LEU A 498 19.23 -12.95 12.25
CA LEU A 498 18.38 -13.44 13.31
C LEU A 498 18.98 -14.71 13.91
N GLY A 499 19.15 -14.71 15.23
CA GLY A 499 19.59 -15.89 16.00
C GLY A 499 18.44 -16.69 16.60
N SER A 500 17.21 -16.16 16.57
CA SER A 500 16.00 -16.83 17.05
C SER A 500 15.31 -17.60 15.92
N GLU A 501 14.56 -18.64 16.25
CA GLU A 501 13.84 -19.44 15.27
C GLU A 501 12.50 -18.81 14.90
N TYR A 502 12.11 -18.97 13.63
CA TYR A 502 10.78 -18.60 13.16
C TYR A 502 9.75 -19.67 13.53
N GLY A 503 8.55 -19.24 13.89
CA GLY A 503 7.39 -20.11 14.03
C GLY A 503 6.90 -20.65 12.67
N VAL A 504 5.86 -21.50 12.72
CA VAL A 504 5.25 -22.08 11.51
C VAL A 504 4.58 -21.06 10.59
N ASP A 505 4.28 -19.87 11.11
CA ASP A 505 3.69 -18.72 10.42
C ASP A 505 4.74 -17.73 9.88
N ASN A 506 6.01 -18.12 9.90
CA ASN A 506 7.14 -17.29 9.48
C ASN A 506 7.35 -16.04 10.34
N ARG A 507 6.92 -16.05 11.60
CA ARG A 507 7.17 -15.01 12.59
C ARG A 507 7.94 -15.54 13.78
N VAL A 508 8.66 -14.65 14.46
CA VAL A 508 9.27 -14.96 15.75
C VAL A 508 8.23 -14.70 16.84
N HIS A 509 7.82 -15.75 17.53
CA HIS A 509 6.91 -15.63 18.67
C HIS A 509 7.70 -15.26 19.91
N ILE A 510 7.29 -14.25 20.63
CA ILE A 510 7.95 -13.75 21.84
C ILE A 510 6.94 -13.54 22.97
N GLY A 511 7.15 -14.23 24.09
CA GLY A 511 6.36 -14.14 25.30
C GLY A 511 7.10 -13.46 26.45
N GLN A 512 6.40 -13.25 27.55
CA GLN A 512 6.96 -12.64 28.74
C GLN A 512 8.21 -13.39 29.25
N GLY A 513 9.30 -12.67 29.46
CA GLY A 513 10.58 -13.24 29.90
C GLY A 513 11.44 -13.81 28.75
N GLU A 514 10.94 -13.80 27.52
CA GLU A 514 11.68 -14.23 26.33
C GLU A 514 12.35 -13.04 25.62
N SER A 515 13.23 -13.34 24.69
CA SER A 515 13.93 -12.35 23.87
C SER A 515 14.22 -12.84 22.47
N ILE A 516 14.26 -11.90 21.54
CA ILE A 516 14.76 -12.12 20.19
C ILE A 516 16.26 -11.90 20.20
N VAL A 517 17.02 -12.86 19.70
CA VAL A 517 18.49 -12.81 19.64
C VAL A 517 18.94 -12.53 18.21
N PHE A 518 19.90 -11.64 18.08
CA PHE A 518 20.53 -11.27 16.81
C PHE A 518 22.03 -11.53 16.87
N ASN A 519 22.57 -12.03 15.77
CA ASN A 519 24.01 -12.22 15.60
C ASN A 519 24.59 -11.10 14.73
N LEU A 520 25.76 -10.63 15.09
CA LEU A 520 26.50 -9.56 14.42
C LEU A 520 27.73 -10.11 13.72
N GLU A 521 27.96 -9.67 12.50
CA GLU A 521 29.20 -9.94 11.75
C GLU A 521 29.75 -8.63 11.17
N GLY A 522 31.07 -8.52 11.03
CA GLY A 522 31.72 -7.47 10.25
C GLY A 522 31.94 -6.14 10.97
N GLY A 523 32.62 -6.10 12.08
CA GLY A 523 33.10 -4.84 12.68
C GLY A 523 32.02 -3.84 13.11
N VAL A 524 30.86 -4.35 13.52
CA VAL A 524 29.72 -3.56 13.96
C VAL A 524 30.07 -2.82 15.25
N GLN A 525 29.85 -1.51 15.27
CA GLN A 525 30.08 -0.67 16.45
C GLN A 525 28.78 -0.43 17.26
N ARG A 526 27.67 -0.32 16.56
CA ARG A 526 26.33 -0.09 17.15
C ARG A 526 25.30 -0.86 16.37
N VAL A 527 24.20 -1.17 17.02
CA VAL A 527 23.00 -1.72 16.38
C VAL A 527 21.84 -0.80 16.69
N GLN A 528 21.05 -0.53 15.69
CA GLN A 528 19.84 0.26 15.81
C GLN A 528 18.63 -0.57 15.37
N TRP A 529 17.51 -0.32 16.00
CA TRP A 529 16.27 -0.96 15.65
C TRP A 529 15.08 0.00 15.69
N ARG A 530 14.00 -0.35 15.04
CA ARG A 530 12.69 0.28 15.14
C ARG A 530 11.61 -0.68 14.71
N THR A 531 10.36 -0.35 15.03
CA THR A 531 9.17 -0.94 14.41
C THR A 531 8.52 0.10 13.51
N TRP A 532 7.56 -0.32 12.68
CA TRP A 532 6.74 0.61 11.89
C TRP A 532 5.94 1.57 12.76
N ASP A 533 5.54 1.09 13.93
CA ASP A 533 4.68 1.78 14.89
C ASP A 533 5.42 2.81 15.75
N MET A 534 6.74 2.89 15.66
CA MET A 534 7.53 3.81 16.46
C MET A 534 7.59 5.19 15.81
N ARG A 535 7.24 6.22 16.59
CA ARG A 535 7.29 7.62 16.13
C ARG A 535 8.70 8.15 15.98
N ASP A 536 9.57 7.69 16.86
CA ASP A 536 10.94 8.16 16.91
C ASP A 536 11.77 7.41 15.87
N ASN A 537 12.83 8.06 15.47
CA ASN A 537 13.86 7.50 14.63
C ASN A 537 14.49 6.24 15.24
N TRP A 538 15.42 5.68 14.55
CA TRP A 538 16.15 4.52 14.99
C TRP A 538 16.62 4.62 16.45
N MET A 539 16.35 3.59 17.23
CA MET A 539 16.82 3.45 18.61
C MET A 539 18.14 2.69 18.65
N ASP A 540 19.05 3.14 19.47
CA ASP A 540 20.32 2.45 19.73
C ASP A 540 20.10 1.26 20.68
N LEU A 541 20.63 0.10 20.30
CA LEU A 541 20.58 -1.15 21.07
C LEU A 541 21.91 -1.53 21.73
N SER A 542 22.88 -0.63 21.76
CA SER A 542 24.21 -0.90 22.32
C SER A 542 24.15 -1.36 23.78
N GLU A 543 23.15 -0.94 24.52
CA GLU A 543 22.93 -1.30 25.93
C GLU A 543 22.38 -2.73 26.12
N PHE A 544 21.93 -3.39 25.04
CA PHE A 544 21.36 -4.73 25.08
C PHE A 544 22.30 -5.79 24.50
N THR A 545 23.57 -5.47 24.33
CA THR A 545 24.57 -6.38 23.75
C THR A 545 24.91 -7.49 24.74
N ILE A 546 24.77 -8.75 24.31
CA ILE A 546 25.22 -9.91 25.05
C ILE A 546 26.55 -10.39 24.44
N GLY A 547 27.66 -9.80 24.87
CA GLY A 547 28.96 -10.09 24.29
C GLY A 547 29.23 -9.35 22.98
N ASP A 548 30.38 -9.61 22.35
CA ASP A 548 30.87 -8.81 21.22
C ASP A 548 30.17 -9.06 19.88
N GLN A 549 29.34 -10.10 19.77
CA GLN A 549 28.73 -10.55 18.52
C GLN A 549 27.23 -10.88 18.61
N GLN A 550 26.60 -10.59 19.72
CA GLN A 550 25.16 -10.83 19.91
C GLN A 550 24.51 -9.69 20.65
N PHE A 551 23.27 -9.37 20.28
CA PHE A 551 22.38 -8.52 21.06
C PHE A 551 20.98 -9.12 21.13
N GLN A 552 20.19 -8.68 22.09
CA GLN A 552 18.85 -9.19 22.28
C GLN A 552 17.84 -8.06 22.48
N VAL A 553 16.63 -8.28 21.99
CA VAL A 553 15.46 -7.45 22.24
C VAL A 553 14.49 -8.25 23.09
N THR A 554 14.20 -7.77 24.31
CA THR A 554 13.32 -8.49 25.23
C THR A 554 11.84 -8.18 24.94
N HIS A 555 10.95 -9.10 25.31
CA HIS A 555 9.52 -8.88 25.29
C HIS A 555 9.12 -7.56 25.99
N ASP A 556 9.62 -7.31 27.19
CA ASP A 556 9.28 -6.11 27.95
C ASP A 556 9.70 -4.82 27.23
N LEU A 557 10.87 -4.83 26.56
CA LEU A 557 11.33 -3.69 25.76
C LEU A 557 10.39 -3.44 24.58
N LEU A 558 9.97 -4.51 23.88
CA LEU A 558 9.02 -4.39 22.76
C LEU A 558 7.70 -3.82 23.23
N VAL A 559 7.16 -4.35 24.33
CA VAL A 559 5.91 -3.89 24.92
C VAL A 559 5.96 -2.41 25.31
N ASP A 560 7.03 -1.99 25.96
CA ASP A 560 7.23 -0.60 26.35
C ASP A 560 7.34 0.38 25.19
N ARG A 561 7.73 -0.12 24.02
CA ARG A 561 7.99 0.71 22.84
C ARG A 561 6.89 0.67 21.81
N LEU A 562 6.04 -0.35 21.81
CA LEU A 562 4.92 -0.46 20.89
C LEU A 562 3.75 0.41 21.34
N ARG A 563 3.42 1.41 20.55
CA ARG A 563 2.39 2.42 20.88
C ARG A 563 1.00 2.05 20.40
N PHE A 564 0.90 1.10 19.47
CA PHE A 564 -0.35 0.74 18.80
C PHE A 564 -0.82 -0.68 19.14
N LEU A 565 -0.50 -1.16 20.34
CA LEU A 565 -1.12 -2.39 20.80
C LEU A 565 -2.55 -2.11 21.24
N PRO A 566 -3.55 -2.70 20.57
CA PRO A 566 -4.94 -2.40 20.88
C PRO A 566 -5.32 -2.77 22.31
N ASN A 567 -6.07 -1.90 22.97
CA ASN A 567 -6.72 -2.14 24.26
C ASN A 567 -5.81 -2.57 25.41
N ASN A 568 -4.56 -2.15 25.48
CA ASN A 568 -3.59 -2.62 26.47
C ASN A 568 -3.39 -4.14 26.48
N THR A 569 -3.72 -4.82 25.39
CA THR A 569 -3.29 -6.21 25.18
C THR A 569 -1.85 -6.19 24.72
N VAL A 570 -1.06 -7.10 25.27
CA VAL A 570 0.36 -7.25 24.97
C VAL A 570 0.51 -8.32 23.86
N GLU A 571 -0.46 -8.39 22.98
CA GLU A 571 -0.51 -9.43 21.95
C GLU A 571 -0.70 -8.76 20.59
N GLY A 572 0.12 -9.14 19.63
CA GLY A 572 -0.03 -8.65 18.27
C GLY A 572 1.15 -8.91 17.36
N ASP A 573 0.87 -8.79 16.08
CA ASP A 573 1.84 -8.94 15.01
C ASP A 573 2.52 -7.60 14.73
N GLN A 574 3.86 -7.63 14.67
CA GLN A 574 4.67 -6.45 14.39
C GLN A 574 5.80 -6.80 13.42
N VAL A 575 6.38 -5.79 12.80
CA VAL A 575 7.63 -5.92 12.05
C VAL A 575 8.71 -5.10 12.73
N ILE A 576 9.82 -5.73 13.07
CA ILE A 576 11.03 -5.05 13.57
C ILE A 576 11.97 -4.85 12.40
N LEU A 577 12.51 -3.66 12.30
CA LEU A 577 13.66 -3.35 11.44
C LEU A 577 14.90 -3.21 12.30
N VAL A 578 15.98 -3.83 11.87
CA VAL A 578 17.27 -3.79 12.55
C VAL A 578 18.36 -3.41 11.54
N ARG A 579 19.28 -2.56 11.95
CA ARG A 579 20.47 -2.23 11.16
C ARG A 579 21.72 -2.14 12.02
N ALA A 580 22.85 -2.48 11.42
CA ALA A 580 24.18 -2.32 12.00
C ALA A 580 24.82 -0.99 11.59
N ILE A 581 25.59 -0.39 12.48
CA ILE A 581 26.29 0.88 12.27
C ILE A 581 27.79 0.69 12.54
N SER A 582 28.61 1.22 11.66
CA SER A 582 30.07 1.35 11.86
C SER A 582 30.54 2.70 11.32
N GLY A 583 30.97 3.61 12.20
CA GLY A 583 31.28 5.00 11.84
C GLY A 583 30.02 5.67 11.23
N ASP A 584 30.19 6.20 10.02
CA ASP A 584 29.12 6.85 9.24
C ASP A 584 28.38 5.87 8.30
N GLN A 585 28.72 4.58 8.32
CA GLN A 585 28.09 3.56 7.48
C GLN A 585 27.02 2.82 8.24
N ALA A 586 25.91 2.52 7.56
CA ALA A 586 24.84 1.68 8.02
C ALA A 586 24.66 0.48 7.08
N SER A 587 24.35 -0.69 7.63
CA SER A 587 23.87 -1.82 6.84
C SER A 587 22.50 -1.51 6.25
N THR A 588 22.07 -2.32 5.28
CA THR A 588 20.65 -2.42 4.92
C THR A 588 19.84 -2.91 6.11
N ASN A 589 18.54 -2.70 6.07
CA ASN A 589 17.66 -3.07 7.18
C ASN A 589 17.33 -4.56 7.12
N LEU A 590 17.49 -5.26 8.24
CA LEU A 590 16.91 -6.59 8.43
C LEU A 590 15.47 -6.43 8.93
N ALA A 591 14.49 -6.88 8.15
CA ALA A 591 13.08 -6.86 8.53
C ALA A 591 12.68 -8.24 9.12
N ILE A 592 12.00 -8.24 10.25
CA ILE A 592 11.61 -9.48 10.95
C ILE A 592 10.17 -9.34 11.41
N GLY A 593 9.33 -10.26 10.97
CA GLY A 593 7.99 -10.43 11.52
C GLY A 593 8.05 -11.02 12.91
N ILE A 594 7.36 -10.42 13.86
CA ILE A 594 7.24 -10.92 15.23
C ILE A 594 5.78 -11.02 15.64
N HIS A 595 5.49 -12.01 16.46
CA HIS A 595 4.21 -12.14 17.16
C HIS A 595 4.44 -11.99 18.66
N ILE A 596 3.93 -10.91 19.26
CA ILE A 596 4.07 -10.63 20.68
C ILE A 596 2.91 -11.29 21.40
N MET A 597 3.22 -12.31 22.21
CA MET A 597 2.23 -13.00 23.00
C MET A 597 1.84 -12.14 24.21
N GLY A 598 0.53 -12.07 24.48
CA GLY A 598 -0.01 -11.30 25.60
C GLY A 598 0.47 -11.82 26.94
N GLU A 599 0.54 -10.93 27.93
CA GLU A 599 0.68 -11.35 29.32
C GLU A 599 -0.52 -12.27 29.66
N GLU A 600 -0.24 -13.50 30.09
CA GLU A 600 -1.27 -14.24 30.80
C GLU A 600 -1.71 -13.35 31.98
N LYS A 601 -2.89 -12.80 31.90
CA LYS A 601 -3.53 -12.18 33.08
C LYS A 601 -3.58 -13.27 34.12
N ILE A 602 -2.60 -13.30 35.02
CA ILE A 602 -2.78 -13.99 36.28
C ILE A 602 -4.02 -13.33 36.89
N VAL A 603 -5.14 -14.00 36.76
CA VAL A 603 -6.33 -13.66 37.49
C VAL A 603 -5.91 -13.80 38.95
N GLN A 604 -5.31 -12.74 39.49
CA GLN A 604 -5.21 -12.63 40.93
C GLN A 604 -6.65 -12.78 41.42
N SER A 605 -6.92 -13.93 41.97
CA SER A 605 -8.21 -14.17 42.57
C SER A 605 -8.45 -13.01 43.53
N ASP A 606 -9.59 -12.36 43.44
CA ASP A 606 -10.02 -11.20 44.29
C ASP A 606 -9.97 -11.45 45.79
N SER A 607 -9.33 -12.53 46.26
CA SER A 607 -9.18 -12.90 47.64
C SER A 607 -8.23 -11.99 48.44
N GLU A 608 -7.20 -11.38 47.84
CA GLU A 608 -6.29 -10.49 48.56
C GLU A 608 -6.87 -9.08 48.75
N ASN A 609 -7.60 -8.56 47.75
CA ASN A 609 -8.25 -7.26 47.88
C ASN A 609 -9.43 -7.29 48.89
N SER A 610 -10.09 -8.43 49.05
CA SER A 610 -11.14 -8.60 50.06
C SER A 610 -10.55 -8.66 51.46
N LEU A 611 -9.38 -9.27 51.69
CA LEU A 611 -8.72 -9.33 52.97
C LEU A 611 -8.19 -7.95 53.41
N MET A 612 -7.62 -7.21 52.48
CA MET A 612 -7.14 -5.82 52.74
C MET A 612 -8.31 -4.87 53.05
N GLY A 613 -9.42 -4.97 52.33
CA GLY A 613 -10.65 -4.23 52.62
C GLY A 613 -11.24 -4.55 54.01
N VAL A 614 -11.23 -5.82 54.38
CA VAL A 614 -11.67 -6.26 55.73
C VAL A 614 -10.75 -5.76 56.83
N VAL A 615 -9.43 -5.82 56.64
CA VAL A 615 -8.43 -5.29 57.60
C VAL A 615 -8.55 -3.78 57.77
N VAL A 616 -8.70 -3.02 56.70
CA VAL A 616 -8.92 -1.56 56.76
C VAL A 616 -10.27 -1.22 57.43
N GLY A 617 -11.31 -1.98 57.14
CA GLY A 617 -12.62 -1.84 57.80
C GLY A 617 -12.56 -2.09 59.30
N ILE A 618 -11.86 -3.14 59.74
CA ILE A 618 -11.65 -3.47 61.17
C ILE A 618 -10.82 -2.37 61.85
N LEU A 619 -9.74 -1.89 61.24
CA LEU A 619 -8.93 -0.78 61.77
C LEU A 619 -9.75 0.52 61.90
N ALA A 620 -10.58 0.86 60.93
CA ALA A 620 -11.47 2.00 60.99
C ALA A 620 -12.51 1.88 62.12
N LEU A 621 -13.04 0.68 62.33
CA LEU A 621 -13.98 0.40 63.45
C LEU A 621 -13.31 0.52 64.82
N ILE A 622 -12.08 0.04 64.97
CA ILE A 622 -11.28 0.16 66.17
C ILE A 622 -11.01 1.64 66.49
N VAL A 623 -10.65 2.44 65.49
CA VAL A 623 -10.43 3.89 65.68
C VAL A 623 -11.71 4.59 66.07
N LEU A 624 -12.87 4.26 65.57
CA LEU A 624 -14.16 4.78 65.88
C LEU A 624 -14.57 4.42 67.33
N VAL A 625 -14.32 3.20 67.78
CA VAL A 625 -14.57 2.75 69.17
C VAL A 625 -13.66 3.46 70.11
N LEU A 626 -12.37 3.65 69.82
CA LEU A 626 -11.42 4.38 70.62
C LEU A 626 -11.80 5.87 70.73
N LEU A 627 -12.23 6.51 69.67
CA LEU A 627 -12.71 7.88 69.66
C LEU A 627 -13.98 8.04 70.46
N SER A 628 -14.93 7.11 70.37
CA SER A 628 -16.14 7.14 71.22
C SER A 628 -15.84 6.90 72.67
N ALA A 629 -14.88 6.02 72.99
CA ALA A 629 -14.44 5.82 74.40
C ALA A 629 -13.75 7.08 75.00
N LEU A 630 -12.93 7.77 74.14
CA LEU A 630 -12.30 9.05 74.53
C LEU A 630 -13.32 10.15 74.74
N ILE A 631 -14.34 10.25 73.89
CA ILE A 631 -15.45 11.20 74.05
C ILE A 631 -16.23 10.88 75.28
N PHE A 632 -16.55 9.60 75.56
CA PHE A 632 -17.27 9.18 76.77
C PHE A 632 -16.47 9.44 78.07
N ALA A 633 -15.14 9.16 78.04
CA ALA A 633 -14.24 9.48 79.14
C ALA A 633 -14.16 10.99 79.35
N GLY A 634 -14.12 11.82 78.28
CA GLY A 634 -14.15 13.27 78.34
C GLY A 634 -15.47 13.81 79.04
N ILE A 635 -16.61 13.18 78.62
CA ILE A 635 -17.91 13.52 79.23
C ILE A 635 -17.93 13.13 80.72
N GLN A 636 -17.46 11.94 81.08
CA GLN A 636 -17.37 11.48 82.48
C GLN A 636 -16.41 12.34 83.32
N LEU A 637 -15.29 12.80 82.78
CA LEU A 637 -14.35 13.70 83.41
C LEU A 637 -14.98 15.09 83.63
N ARG A 638 -15.78 15.55 82.66
CA ARG A 638 -16.54 16.80 82.76
C ARG A 638 -17.63 16.73 83.85
N GLU A 639 -18.37 15.63 83.98
CA GLU A 639 -19.36 15.40 85.02
C GLU A 639 -18.73 15.26 86.40
N ARG A 640 -17.48 14.82 86.52
CA ARG A 640 -16.72 14.71 87.77
C ARG A 640 -15.98 15.99 88.20
N GLY A 641 -16.17 17.10 87.45
CA GLY A 641 -15.67 18.42 87.87
C GLY A 641 -14.17 18.62 87.75
N PHE A 642 -13.52 17.83 86.86
CA PHE A 642 -12.05 17.92 86.63
C PHE A 642 -11.62 19.09 85.74
N PHE A 643 -12.55 19.79 85.14
CA PHE A 643 -12.30 21.04 84.39
C PHE A 643 -13.06 22.15 85.19
N GLY A 644 -12.31 22.98 85.92
CA GLY A 644 -12.84 24.12 86.70
C GLY A 644 -13.52 25.13 85.81
N LYS A 645 -14.57 25.69 86.35
CA LYS A 645 -15.20 26.90 85.88
C LYS A 645 -14.24 28.08 86.11
N ASP A 646 -13.94 28.82 85.11
CA ASP A 646 -13.62 30.24 85.14
C ASP A 646 -14.09 30.85 83.81
N ASP A 647 -15.05 31.46 83.90
CA ASP A 647 -15.72 32.74 83.80
C ASP A 647 -15.12 33.74 82.80
N GLU A 648 -16.07 34.23 82.06
CA GLU A 648 -16.23 35.61 81.59
C GLU A 648 -14.99 36.39 81.06
N TYR A 649 -15.04 36.77 79.89
CA TYR A 649 -15.03 38.18 79.44
C TYR A 649 -14.80 38.24 77.89
N TYR A 650 -15.63 38.79 77.22
CA TYR A 650 -15.78 39.94 76.35
C TYR A 650 -16.81 39.70 75.26
N ARG A 651 -17.85 40.41 75.43
CA ARG A 651 -18.83 40.82 74.44
C ARG A 651 -18.32 42.16 73.86
N ASN A 652 -18.25 42.28 72.59
CA ASN A 652 -18.65 43.46 71.79
C ASN A 652 -18.13 43.28 70.36
N GLU A 653 -19.04 43.31 69.49
CA GLU A 653 -19.54 44.42 68.69
C GLU A 653 -18.84 44.47 67.30
N ASP A 654 -19.71 44.37 66.34
CA ASP A 654 -19.76 45.12 65.07
C ASP A 654 -18.60 44.98 64.12
N MET A 655 -18.90 44.39 63.01
CA MET A 655 -18.95 45.17 61.73
C MET A 655 -19.33 44.30 60.56
N ASP A 656 -20.44 44.66 60.02
CA ASP A 656 -20.79 45.02 58.65
C ASP A 656 -20.46 44.03 57.47
N GLU A 657 -21.55 43.69 56.86
CA GLU A 657 -21.79 43.29 55.52
C GLU A 657 -20.87 43.97 54.48
N GLU A 658 -20.29 43.23 53.62
CA GLU A 658 -20.02 43.68 52.23
C GLU A 658 -20.60 42.70 51.24
N ILE A 659 -21.57 43.25 50.55
CA ILE A 659 -22.35 42.76 49.45
C ILE A 659 -21.46 42.71 48.21
N PHE A 660 -21.43 41.57 47.53
CA PHE A 660 -20.99 41.52 46.15
C PHE A 660 -22.18 41.69 45.21
N PRO A 661 -22.10 42.57 44.20
CA PRO A 661 -23.20 42.78 43.27
C PRO A 661 -23.20 41.72 42.16
N GLU A 662 -24.38 41.23 41.87
CA GLU A 662 -24.74 40.52 40.62
C GLU A 662 -24.55 41.47 39.42
N SER A 663 -23.92 41.00 38.36
CA SER A 663 -23.95 41.63 37.06
C SER A 663 -24.99 40.97 36.15
N GLU A 664 -26.03 41.68 35.89
CA GLU A 664 -27.03 41.44 34.84
C GLU A 664 -26.41 41.35 33.49
N TYR A 665 -26.80 40.32 32.74
CA TYR A 665 -26.61 40.25 31.32
C TYR A 665 -27.87 40.74 30.60
N ASN A 666 -27.76 41.89 29.99
CA ASN A 666 -28.83 42.46 29.18
C ASN A 666 -28.62 42.05 27.71
N GLN A 667 -29.67 41.46 27.15
CA GLN A 667 -29.86 41.33 25.71
C GLN A 667 -30.03 42.69 25.04
N SER A 668 -29.42 42.88 23.89
CA SER A 668 -30.00 43.76 22.87
C SER A 668 -29.70 43.25 21.49
N GLU A 669 -30.77 43.13 20.75
CA GLU A 669 -30.93 42.80 19.35
C GLU A 669 -30.27 43.80 18.37
N SER A 670 -30.15 43.30 17.17
CA SER A 670 -30.25 43.98 15.87
C SER A 670 -29.01 44.69 15.31
N GLY A 671 -28.67 44.19 14.13
CA GLY A 671 -27.87 44.87 13.13
C GLY A 671 -27.32 43.88 12.11
#